data_17dca5b57ec13c37cfb530b66caadd98
#
_entry.id   17dca5b57ec13c37cfb530b66caadd98
#
_cell.length_a   1.000
_cell.length_b   1.000
_cell.length_c   1.000
_cell.angle_alpha   90.00
_cell.angle_beta   90.00
_cell.angle_gamma   90.00
#
_symmetry.space_group_name_H-M   'P 1'
#
loop_
_entity.id
_entity.type
_entity.pdbx_description
1 polymer ?
#
loop_
_entity_poly.entity_id
_entity_poly.type
_entity_poly.pdbx_seq_one_letter_code
_entity_poly.pdbx_strand_id
1 'polypeptide(L)'
;MLARMQISSMARLAARALTVPLCAMAMSSARATDDLPQTVVVTATRRAMPLIDAPASMSVISAEQIADHGADNVFEALLGEPGVSLQGRTIGGRRALSLRGMEFRHTLFLIDGKRIGGTDGVVGHSDFQYDWVAAEDIERIEVVRGPMSVLYGSEALGGVVNIITRRPGPVWAFDAMAEGRWGDDSLGGDGARVAARAEGPLGAAWRVAASVAETWREALALKEDPRLTELEGRRKRGAALQTWWAPEAGHEIEFDYRAGEEDRWANARERSGARRIYESLTAIDRSHGSLAWRAQWAGPWQASSLLRAYTSRVDVSNTRNNGVAALRPNNFADRIVEGQLTAQPQPGGFVTGGFEVRKEQLENDGLPGGHSDALHQALYAQGEFDLAPALVLTAGLRYDRNEGFGDVWSPRAYLVWHAAPQWTVKGGLGHGFKAPSLKQISPDYREDEGPNTYFGNASLQPEESDAAEFGIGWDSAEVGAQLMAFYSRVDNLIVPRLIRQVGPRGEYLFENIDHAHFKGLEAGLAWRLPGGFSVNANYTYLEAEDSLGQRLEKRPRHSLGLRLDWRSGPWRTGFDAQYLGDQLLASTTPGQPLQPVPDLMRVGAYVVRDLGHGLELTAGVDNLTQLRLAEESPLFTGAESPRTWRVALRGRW
;
A
#
# COMPACT_ATOMS: atom_id res chain seq x y z
N MET A 1 31.26 12.79 -23.03
CA MET A 1 31.80 11.43 -23.14
C MET A 1 32.68 11.02 -21.93
N LEU A 2 33.16 11.96 -21.12
CA LEU A 2 33.97 11.68 -19.90
C LEU A 2 33.15 11.46 -18.61
N ALA A 3 31.90 11.91 -18.55
CA ALA A 3 31.02 11.73 -17.38
C ALA A 3 30.40 10.32 -17.27
N ARG A 4 30.29 9.57 -18.38
CA ARG A 4 29.76 8.18 -18.39
C ARG A 4 30.71 7.10 -17.85
N MET A 5 32.00 7.39 -17.73
CA MET A 5 32.98 6.41 -17.23
C MET A 5 33.12 6.40 -15.69
N GLN A 6 32.66 7.43 -14.97
CA GLN A 6 32.83 7.48 -13.51
C GLN A 6 31.70 6.75 -12.74
N ILE A 7 30.50 6.64 -13.31
CA ILE A 7 29.37 5.97 -12.64
C ILE A 7 29.53 4.44 -12.65
N SER A 8 30.10 3.88 -13.75
CA SER A 8 30.36 2.44 -13.80
C SER A 8 31.49 1.99 -12.86
N SER A 9 32.38 2.91 -12.42
CA SER A 9 33.46 2.61 -11.48
C SER A 9 32.96 2.59 -10.01
N MET A 10 31.97 3.37 -9.66
CA MET A 10 31.40 3.36 -8.30
C MET A 10 30.54 2.12 -8.01
N ALA A 11 29.80 1.62 -8.99
CA ALA A 11 29.07 0.36 -8.86
C ALA A 11 30.02 -0.84 -8.71
N ARG A 12 31.23 -0.79 -9.31
CA ARG A 12 32.28 -1.81 -9.15
C ARG A 12 33.06 -1.68 -7.84
N LEU A 13 33.09 -0.51 -7.22
CA LEU A 13 33.65 -0.33 -5.87
C LEU A 13 32.74 -0.88 -4.76
N ALA A 14 31.44 -0.73 -4.88
CA ALA A 14 30.48 -1.30 -3.92
C ALA A 14 30.54 -2.84 -3.89
N ALA A 15 30.77 -3.49 -5.05
CA ALA A 15 30.92 -4.94 -5.14
C ALA A 15 32.28 -5.47 -4.62
N ARG A 16 33.31 -4.61 -4.45
CA ARG A 16 34.61 -4.99 -3.92
C ARG A 16 34.84 -4.68 -2.45
N ALA A 17 33.94 -3.93 -1.80
CA ALA A 17 34.04 -3.57 -0.38
C ALA A 17 33.46 -4.62 0.58
N LEU A 18 32.94 -5.73 0.09
CA LEU A 18 32.33 -6.81 0.88
C LEU A 18 33.28 -7.96 1.25
N THR A 19 34.59 -7.78 1.07
CA THR A 19 35.58 -8.72 1.60
C THR A 19 36.39 -8.05 2.72
N VAL A 20 35.82 -8.02 3.94
CA VAL A 20 36.53 -7.68 5.17
C VAL A 20 36.68 -8.97 6.00
N PRO A 21 37.88 -9.34 6.46
CA PRO A 21 38.10 -10.56 7.20
C PRO A 21 37.49 -10.49 8.61
N LEU A 22 36.78 -11.55 8.99
CA LEU A 22 36.26 -11.79 10.34
C LEU A 22 37.42 -11.92 11.33
N CYS A 23 37.75 -10.86 12.07
CA CYS A 23 38.56 -10.97 13.28
C CYS A 23 37.65 -11.15 14.49
N ALA A 24 37.72 -12.33 15.10
CA ALA A 24 37.06 -12.65 16.35
C ALA A 24 37.63 -11.81 17.50
N MET A 25 36.81 -10.95 18.10
CA MET A 25 37.04 -10.43 19.45
C MET A 25 35.95 -10.95 20.38
N ALA A 26 36.31 -11.89 21.25
CA ALA A 26 35.50 -12.30 22.35
C ALA A 26 35.48 -11.20 23.42
N MET A 27 34.33 -10.53 23.58
CA MET A 27 34.04 -9.70 24.75
C MET A 27 32.83 -10.28 25.45
N SER A 28 33.08 -10.78 26.67
CA SER A 28 32.05 -11.15 27.62
C SER A 28 31.31 -9.88 28.08
N SER A 29 30.06 -9.75 27.73
CA SER A 29 29.17 -8.75 28.30
C SER A 29 27.98 -9.43 28.96
N ALA A 30 27.73 -9.02 30.21
CA ALA A 30 26.61 -9.45 31.02
C ALA A 30 25.29 -9.18 30.26
N ARG A 31 24.50 -10.24 30.11
CA ARG A 31 23.15 -10.19 29.53
C ARG A 31 22.20 -9.49 30.51
N ALA A 32 21.72 -8.31 30.15
CA ALA A 32 20.36 -7.95 30.51
C ALA A 32 19.48 -8.57 29.42
N THR A 33 18.65 -9.50 29.79
CA THR A 33 17.59 -10.06 28.92
C THR A 33 16.45 -9.05 28.88
N ASP A 34 16.57 -8.01 28.05
CA ASP A 34 15.39 -7.27 27.59
C ASP A 34 14.72 -8.16 26.54
N ASP A 35 13.65 -8.83 26.92
CA ASP A 35 12.71 -9.46 25.99
C ASP A 35 12.14 -8.33 25.10
N LEU A 36 12.62 -8.28 23.86
CA LEU A 36 12.10 -7.33 22.88
C LEU A 36 10.62 -7.63 22.66
N PRO A 37 9.75 -6.61 22.65
CA PRO A 37 8.34 -6.82 22.35
C PRO A 37 8.22 -7.46 20.97
N GLN A 38 7.68 -8.67 20.92
CA GLN A 38 7.40 -9.36 19.65
C GLN A 38 6.44 -8.50 18.83
N THR A 39 6.78 -8.24 17.56
CA THR A 39 5.88 -7.50 16.66
C THR A 39 4.60 -8.31 16.48
N VAL A 40 3.48 -7.76 16.95
CA VAL A 40 2.16 -8.38 16.85
C VAL A 40 1.46 -7.89 15.60
N VAL A 41 0.91 -8.82 14.81
CA VAL A 41 0.15 -8.57 13.59
C VAL A 41 -1.24 -9.16 13.67
N VAL A 42 -2.17 -8.63 12.89
CA VAL A 42 -3.58 -9.09 12.89
C VAL A 42 -4.08 -9.47 11.50
N THR A 43 -3.45 -8.99 10.43
CA THR A 43 -3.99 -9.07 9.06
C THR A 43 -4.01 -10.50 8.50
N ALA A 44 -3.04 -11.33 8.86
CA ALA A 44 -2.92 -12.69 8.29
C ALA A 44 -4.02 -13.65 8.72
N THR A 45 -4.61 -13.47 9.92
CA THR A 45 -5.61 -14.39 10.49
C THR A 45 -6.84 -13.69 11.08
N ARG A 46 -6.92 -12.36 11.00
CA ARG A 46 -7.90 -11.52 11.72
C ARG A 46 -7.85 -11.70 13.26
N ARG A 47 -6.75 -12.21 13.77
CA ARG A 47 -6.44 -12.42 15.19
C ARG A 47 -5.02 -11.92 15.47
N ALA A 48 -4.81 -11.32 16.65
CA ALA A 48 -3.49 -10.87 17.07
C ALA A 48 -2.56 -12.07 17.28
N MET A 49 -1.37 -12.02 16.67
CA MET A 49 -0.33 -13.05 16.77
C MET A 49 1.06 -12.47 16.54
N PRO A 50 2.13 -13.12 17.00
CA PRO A 50 3.49 -12.73 16.63
C PRO A 50 3.72 -12.79 15.12
N LEU A 51 4.50 -11.86 14.57
CA LEU A 51 4.83 -11.82 13.14
C LEU A 51 5.51 -13.12 12.66
N ILE A 52 6.34 -13.72 13.50
CA ILE A 52 7.04 -14.98 13.18
C ILE A 52 6.06 -16.14 12.95
N ASP A 53 4.93 -16.13 13.65
CA ASP A 53 3.89 -17.18 13.58
C ASP A 53 2.89 -16.92 12.45
N ALA A 54 2.92 -15.73 11.86
CA ALA A 54 1.94 -15.35 10.82
C ALA A 54 2.03 -16.30 9.61
N PRO A 55 0.89 -16.91 9.21
CA PRO A 55 0.84 -17.83 8.07
C PRO A 55 0.80 -17.06 6.74
N ALA A 56 1.80 -16.22 6.50
CA ALA A 56 1.96 -15.41 5.30
C ALA A 56 3.37 -14.82 5.22
N SER A 57 3.76 -14.37 4.03
CA SER A 57 4.88 -13.44 3.85
C SER A 57 4.40 -12.03 4.23
N MET A 58 4.99 -11.46 5.28
CA MET A 58 4.56 -10.15 5.82
C MET A 58 5.73 -9.21 6.07
N SER A 59 5.44 -7.90 6.03
CA SER A 59 6.26 -6.84 6.64
C SER A 59 5.39 -5.87 7.44
N VAL A 60 6.04 -5.19 8.38
CA VAL A 60 5.41 -4.21 9.28
C VAL A 60 6.25 -2.96 9.29
N ILE A 61 5.63 -1.83 8.99
CA ILE A 61 6.24 -0.50 9.04
C ILE A 61 5.67 0.23 10.25
N SER A 62 6.53 0.63 11.18
CA SER A 62 6.12 1.30 12.42
C SER A 62 5.87 2.80 12.24
N ALA A 63 5.12 3.41 13.17
CA ALA A 63 4.92 4.85 13.22
C ALA A 63 6.24 5.64 13.30
N GLU A 64 7.25 5.11 14.00
CA GLU A 64 8.57 5.74 14.10
C GLU A 64 9.26 5.77 12.74
N GLN A 65 9.26 4.65 12.01
CA GLN A 65 9.81 4.59 10.65
C GLN A 65 9.10 5.56 9.70
N ILE A 66 7.77 5.64 9.74
CA ILE A 66 6.98 6.58 8.93
C ILE A 66 7.39 8.02 9.23
N ALA A 67 7.54 8.38 10.51
CA ALA A 67 7.89 9.73 10.95
C ALA A 67 9.34 10.10 10.60
N ASP A 68 10.29 9.22 10.87
CA ASP A 68 11.72 9.47 10.65
C ASP A 68 12.03 9.64 9.15
N HIS A 69 11.38 8.85 8.28
CA HIS A 69 11.50 8.97 6.83
C HIS A 69 10.66 10.11 6.24
N GLY A 70 9.81 10.76 7.05
CA GLY A 70 8.98 11.88 6.60
C GLY A 70 7.92 11.49 5.56
N ALA A 71 7.48 10.25 5.57
CA ALA A 71 6.40 9.82 4.69
C ALA A 71 5.09 10.59 5.01
N ASP A 72 4.47 11.20 4.01
CA ASP A 72 3.24 11.96 4.19
C ASP A 72 1.98 11.13 3.93
N ASN A 73 2.15 9.92 3.40
CA ASN A 73 1.08 8.98 3.12
C ASN A 73 1.58 7.53 3.11
N VAL A 74 0.63 6.60 2.97
CA VAL A 74 0.91 5.14 2.95
C VAL A 74 1.82 4.73 1.79
N PHE A 75 1.68 5.38 0.64
CA PHE A 75 2.49 5.08 -0.52
C PHE A 75 3.99 5.34 -0.26
N GLU A 76 4.34 6.50 0.31
CA GLU A 76 5.72 6.85 0.65
C GLU A 76 6.28 5.94 1.75
N ALA A 77 5.44 5.56 2.72
CA ALA A 77 5.83 4.64 3.79
C ALA A 77 6.20 3.23 3.29
N LEU A 78 5.63 2.81 2.16
CA LEU A 78 5.85 1.47 1.57
C LEU A 78 7.03 1.42 0.59
N LEU A 79 7.65 2.56 0.29
CA LEU A 79 8.82 2.60 -0.59
C LEU A 79 9.99 1.79 -0.02
N GLY A 80 10.57 0.94 -0.85
CA GLY A 80 11.71 0.12 -0.45
C GLY A 80 11.33 -1.15 0.33
N GLU A 81 10.04 -1.46 0.53
CA GLU A 81 9.60 -2.72 1.14
C GLU A 81 9.71 -3.90 0.16
N PRO A 82 9.93 -5.15 0.64
CA PRO A 82 10.06 -6.33 -0.21
C PRO A 82 8.83 -6.53 -1.08
N GLY A 83 9.03 -6.86 -2.36
CA GLY A 83 7.96 -7.12 -3.32
C GLY A 83 7.13 -5.90 -3.71
N VAL A 84 7.43 -4.73 -3.17
CA VAL A 84 6.76 -3.46 -3.52
C VAL A 84 7.47 -2.80 -4.69
N SER A 85 6.72 -2.47 -5.72
CA SER A 85 7.20 -1.68 -6.85
C SER A 85 6.22 -0.57 -7.21
N LEU A 86 6.74 0.46 -7.86
CA LEU A 86 5.99 1.63 -8.25
C LEU A 86 5.64 1.57 -9.72
N GLN A 87 4.42 1.96 -10.03
CA GLN A 87 3.99 2.18 -11.40
C GLN A 87 3.60 3.65 -11.57
N GLY A 88 4.43 4.41 -12.31
CA GLY A 88 4.10 5.80 -12.66
C GLY A 88 2.90 5.85 -13.60
N ARG A 89 2.05 6.86 -13.42
CA ARG A 89 0.91 7.14 -14.29
C ARG A 89 1.19 8.36 -15.15
N THR A 90 0.54 8.43 -16.30
CA THR A 90 0.72 9.48 -17.29
C THR A 90 0.08 10.82 -16.91
N ILE A 91 -0.63 10.90 -15.80
CA ILE A 91 -1.38 12.10 -15.40
C ILE A 91 -0.82 12.63 -14.08
N GLY A 92 -0.36 13.88 -14.09
CA GLY A 92 -0.06 14.67 -12.91
C GLY A 92 0.97 14.10 -11.95
N GLY A 93 1.78 13.13 -12.39
CA GLY A 93 2.75 12.43 -11.54
C GLY A 93 2.11 11.50 -10.52
N ARG A 94 0.85 11.10 -10.71
CA ARG A 94 0.16 10.12 -9.86
C ARG A 94 0.87 8.79 -9.92
N ARG A 95 0.80 8.03 -8.84
CA ARG A 95 1.54 6.78 -8.66
C ARG A 95 0.62 5.66 -8.21
N ALA A 96 0.97 4.45 -8.58
CA ALA A 96 0.31 3.23 -8.15
C ALA A 96 1.33 2.26 -7.56
N LEU A 97 0.92 1.54 -6.53
CA LEU A 97 1.72 0.56 -5.84
C LEU A 97 1.35 -0.85 -6.33
N SER A 98 2.36 -1.66 -6.62
CA SER A 98 2.21 -3.04 -7.05
C SER A 98 2.91 -3.97 -6.08
N LEU A 99 2.28 -5.10 -5.73
CA LEU A 99 2.86 -6.16 -4.92
C LEU A 99 3.24 -7.34 -5.83
N ARG A 100 4.49 -7.82 -5.74
CA ARG A 100 5.01 -8.96 -6.50
C ARG A 100 4.75 -8.86 -8.01
N GLY A 101 4.77 -7.62 -8.56
CA GLY A 101 4.55 -7.35 -9.98
C GLY A 101 3.10 -7.44 -10.45
N MET A 102 2.14 -7.80 -9.61
CA MET A 102 0.72 -7.78 -9.93
C MET A 102 0.24 -6.34 -10.12
N GLU A 103 -0.88 -6.14 -10.79
CA GLU A 103 -1.40 -4.79 -10.97
C GLU A 103 -1.84 -4.18 -9.63
N PHE A 104 -1.71 -2.85 -9.51
CA PHE A 104 -2.08 -2.11 -8.29
C PHE A 104 -3.53 -2.39 -7.83
N ARG A 105 -4.46 -2.66 -8.75
CA ARG A 105 -5.85 -3.03 -8.46
C ARG A 105 -6.02 -4.45 -7.89
N HIS A 106 -4.94 -5.22 -7.77
CA HIS A 106 -4.88 -6.53 -7.13
C HIS A 106 -4.40 -6.44 -5.66
N THR A 107 -4.24 -5.24 -5.14
CA THR A 107 -3.85 -4.99 -3.75
C THR A 107 -5.01 -4.33 -3.00
N LEU A 108 -5.49 -5.01 -1.97
CA LEU A 108 -6.55 -4.51 -1.12
C LEU A 108 -5.99 -3.60 -0.03
N PHE A 109 -6.60 -2.42 0.15
CA PHE A 109 -6.29 -1.49 1.24
C PHE A 109 -7.35 -1.56 2.34
N LEU A 110 -6.89 -1.59 3.60
CA LEU A 110 -7.74 -1.64 4.79
C LEU A 110 -7.35 -0.54 5.77
N ILE A 111 -8.31 -0.07 6.56
CA ILE A 111 -8.10 0.72 7.78
C ILE A 111 -8.67 -0.08 8.96
N ASP A 112 -7.82 -0.51 9.89
CA ASP A 112 -8.20 -1.37 11.03
C ASP A 112 -9.01 -2.61 10.61
N GLY A 113 -8.59 -3.22 9.47
CA GLY A 113 -9.26 -4.36 8.87
C GLY A 113 -10.58 -4.04 8.15
N LYS A 114 -10.98 -2.77 8.04
CA LYS A 114 -12.15 -2.29 7.29
C LYS A 114 -11.73 -1.94 5.87
N ARG A 115 -12.41 -2.48 4.86
CA ARG A 115 -12.14 -2.20 3.45
C ARG A 115 -12.36 -0.72 3.14
N ILE A 116 -11.43 -0.13 2.42
CA ILE A 116 -11.61 1.14 1.73
C ILE A 116 -11.75 0.85 0.24
N GLY A 117 -12.81 1.35 -0.36
CA GLY A 117 -13.19 1.01 -1.73
C GLY A 117 -12.08 1.24 -2.74
N GLY A 118 -11.94 0.30 -3.67
CA GLY A 118 -10.93 0.31 -4.73
C GLY A 118 -11.19 1.43 -5.74
N THR A 119 -10.63 2.61 -5.49
CA THR A 119 -10.91 3.81 -6.30
C THR A 119 -10.39 3.72 -7.72
N ASP A 120 -9.35 2.94 -7.98
CA ASP A 120 -8.73 2.88 -9.31
C ASP A 120 -9.54 2.12 -10.36
N GLY A 121 -10.30 1.13 -9.97
CA GLY A 121 -11.24 0.45 -10.86
C GLY A 121 -12.41 1.34 -11.30
N VAL A 122 -12.65 2.42 -10.56
CA VAL A 122 -13.80 3.32 -10.69
C VAL A 122 -13.39 4.67 -11.26
N VAL A 123 -12.33 5.25 -10.73
CA VAL A 123 -11.77 6.54 -11.16
C VAL A 123 -10.42 6.26 -11.82
N GLY A 124 -10.35 6.38 -13.14
CA GLY A 124 -9.14 6.14 -13.90
C GLY A 124 -7.97 6.99 -13.37
N HIS A 125 -6.79 6.36 -13.27
CA HIS A 125 -5.57 6.99 -12.76
C HIS A 125 -5.67 7.54 -11.33
N SER A 126 -6.48 6.94 -10.46
CA SER A 126 -6.54 7.36 -9.05
C SER A 126 -5.33 6.85 -8.26
N ASP A 127 -4.97 7.61 -7.23
CA ASP A 127 -4.00 7.25 -6.19
C ASP A 127 -4.57 7.59 -4.79
N PHE A 128 -5.89 7.75 -4.70
CA PHE A 128 -6.60 8.28 -3.53
C PHE A 128 -6.61 7.32 -2.35
N GLN A 129 -6.40 6.03 -2.59
CA GLN A 129 -6.35 4.99 -1.56
C GLN A 129 -5.18 5.15 -0.58
N TYR A 130 -4.19 5.96 -0.89
CA TYR A 130 -3.02 6.17 -0.04
C TYR A 130 -3.19 7.29 0.99
N ASP A 131 -4.23 8.10 0.87
CA ASP A 131 -4.42 9.35 1.63
C ASP A 131 -5.65 9.34 2.57
N TRP A 132 -6.15 8.14 2.96
CA TRP A 132 -7.30 8.02 3.87
C TRP A 132 -6.99 8.29 5.34
N VAL A 133 -5.75 8.10 5.76
CA VAL A 133 -5.30 8.24 7.13
C VAL A 133 -4.09 9.17 7.14
N ALA A 134 -4.13 10.19 7.99
CA ALA A 134 -2.95 11.03 8.22
C ALA A 134 -1.83 10.18 8.83
N ALA A 135 -0.58 10.40 8.41
CA ALA A 135 0.54 9.57 8.85
C ALA A 135 0.74 9.60 10.39
N GLU A 136 0.33 10.69 11.05
CA GLU A 136 0.37 10.85 12.50
C GLU A 136 -0.63 9.96 13.24
N ASP A 137 -1.71 9.54 12.57
CA ASP A 137 -2.72 8.64 13.12
C ASP A 137 -2.33 7.17 12.96
N ILE A 138 -1.31 6.87 12.18
CA ILE A 138 -0.88 5.49 11.93
C ILE A 138 -0.05 4.99 13.10
N GLU A 139 -0.43 3.82 13.64
CA GLU A 139 0.39 3.06 14.58
C GLU A 139 1.41 2.20 13.84
N ARG A 140 0.96 1.50 12.79
CA ARG A 140 1.78 0.69 11.90
C ARG A 140 1.03 0.37 10.61
N ILE A 141 1.75 -0.03 9.59
CA ILE A 141 1.21 -0.59 8.36
C ILE A 141 1.62 -2.06 8.27
N GLU A 142 0.65 -2.95 8.10
CA GLU A 142 0.88 -4.38 7.89
C GLU A 142 0.70 -4.70 6.40
N VAL A 143 1.73 -5.25 5.76
CA VAL A 143 1.71 -5.68 4.36
C VAL A 143 1.75 -7.20 4.30
N VAL A 144 0.70 -7.80 3.79
CA VAL A 144 0.62 -9.25 3.52
C VAL A 144 0.76 -9.46 2.02
N ARG A 145 1.67 -10.31 1.61
CA ARG A 145 1.92 -10.66 0.21
C ARG A 145 1.30 -12.00 -0.13
N GLY A 146 0.81 -12.14 -1.36
CA GLY A 146 0.07 -13.31 -1.83
C GLY A 146 -1.43 -13.24 -1.55
N PRO A 147 -2.22 -14.20 -2.07
CA PRO A 147 -3.67 -14.14 -2.03
C PRO A 147 -4.24 -14.27 -0.61
N MET A 148 -5.11 -13.33 -0.26
CA MET A 148 -5.80 -13.24 1.02
C MET A 148 -7.33 -13.24 0.87
N SER A 149 -7.84 -13.66 -0.28
CA SER A 149 -9.29 -13.66 -0.55
C SER A 149 -10.09 -14.53 0.41
N VAL A 150 -9.49 -15.54 1.04
CA VAL A 150 -10.13 -16.36 2.09
C VAL A 150 -10.69 -15.52 3.23
N LEU A 151 -10.03 -14.42 3.61
CA LEU A 151 -10.47 -13.54 4.70
C LEU A 151 -11.12 -12.25 4.20
N TYR A 152 -10.68 -11.75 3.04
CA TYR A 152 -11.00 -10.40 2.60
C TYR A 152 -11.75 -10.34 1.26
N GLY A 153 -11.93 -11.46 0.56
CA GLY A 153 -12.66 -11.52 -0.71
C GLY A 153 -11.93 -10.83 -1.86
N SER A 154 -12.69 -10.19 -2.72
CA SER A 154 -12.21 -9.53 -3.94
C SER A 154 -11.08 -8.52 -3.67
N GLU A 155 -10.19 -8.33 -4.67
CA GLU A 155 -9.04 -7.40 -4.69
C GLU A 155 -7.80 -7.85 -3.92
N ALA A 156 -7.89 -8.90 -3.10
CA ALA A 156 -6.78 -9.42 -2.32
C ALA A 156 -5.99 -10.53 -3.06
N LEU A 157 -5.73 -10.36 -4.38
CA LEU A 157 -4.96 -11.31 -5.20
C LEU A 157 -3.46 -11.19 -4.94
N GLY A 158 -2.92 -9.99 -5.06
CA GLY A 158 -1.50 -9.68 -4.88
C GLY A 158 -1.12 -9.51 -3.42
N GLY A 159 -2.10 -9.13 -2.59
CA GLY A 159 -1.91 -8.95 -1.16
C GLY A 159 -2.85 -7.94 -0.52
N VAL A 160 -2.56 -7.65 0.73
CA VAL A 160 -3.32 -6.71 1.57
C VAL A 160 -2.38 -5.72 2.23
N VAL A 161 -2.72 -4.45 2.18
CA VAL A 161 -2.10 -3.37 2.96
C VAL A 161 -3.11 -2.91 4.01
N ASN A 162 -2.83 -3.17 5.27
CA ASN A 162 -3.71 -2.81 6.38
C ASN A 162 -3.08 -1.70 7.23
N ILE A 163 -3.72 -0.56 7.26
CA ILE A 163 -3.33 0.61 8.04
C ILE A 163 -3.93 0.45 9.43
N ILE A 164 -3.11 0.20 10.42
CA ILE A 164 -3.54 0.12 11.82
C ILE A 164 -3.41 1.50 12.44
N THR A 165 -4.51 2.01 12.98
CA THR A 165 -4.53 3.33 13.59
C THR A 165 -4.25 3.29 15.08
N ARG A 166 -3.68 4.37 15.62
CA ARG A 166 -3.35 4.51 17.04
C ARG A 166 -4.62 4.46 17.89
N ARG A 167 -4.57 3.73 19.00
CA ARG A 167 -5.62 3.69 20.02
C ARG A 167 -5.23 4.53 21.23
N PRO A 168 -6.16 5.28 21.83
CA PRO A 168 -5.86 6.11 22.99
C PRO A 168 -5.48 5.28 24.21
N GLY A 169 -4.45 5.74 24.89
CA GLY A 169 -3.99 5.19 26.16
C GLY A 169 -4.88 5.53 27.37
N PRO A 170 -4.44 5.13 28.57
CA PRO A 170 -5.17 5.38 29.81
C PRO A 170 -4.99 6.82 30.34
N VAL A 171 -4.10 7.61 29.75
CA VAL A 171 -3.82 9.01 30.10
C VAL A 171 -3.98 9.89 28.86
N TRP A 172 -4.28 11.18 29.08
CA TRP A 172 -4.30 12.13 27.98
C TRP A 172 -2.93 12.28 27.36
N ALA A 173 -2.91 12.27 26.03
CA ALA A 173 -1.74 12.54 25.22
C ALA A 173 -2.09 13.52 24.10
N PHE A 174 -1.13 14.37 23.77
CA PHE A 174 -1.26 15.38 22.72
C PHE A 174 -0.06 15.27 21.79
N ASP A 175 -0.31 15.18 20.50
CA ASP A 175 0.70 15.24 19.44
C ASP A 175 0.46 16.49 18.60
N ALA A 176 1.51 17.21 18.25
CA ALA A 176 1.46 18.27 17.26
C ALA A 176 2.72 18.22 16.38
N MET A 177 2.57 18.52 15.08
CA MET A 177 3.67 18.50 14.12
C MET A 177 3.53 19.64 13.12
N ALA A 178 4.67 20.27 12.78
CA ALA A 178 4.79 21.20 11.66
C ALA A 178 6.05 20.86 10.86
N GLU A 179 5.92 20.79 9.55
CA GLU A 179 7.00 20.48 8.62
C GLU A 179 6.98 21.45 7.44
N GLY A 180 8.17 21.88 7.02
CA GLY A 180 8.41 22.57 5.76
C GLY A 180 9.27 21.71 4.84
N ARG A 181 9.01 21.78 3.52
CA ARG A 181 9.73 21.06 2.47
C ARG A 181 10.13 22.04 1.36
N TRP A 182 11.34 21.92 0.85
CA TRP A 182 11.89 22.82 -0.18
C TRP A 182 12.59 22.00 -1.27
N GLY A 183 12.16 22.20 -2.51
CA GLY A 183 12.83 21.67 -3.69
C GLY A 183 14.18 22.37 -3.94
N ASP A 184 15.08 21.66 -4.58
CA ASP A 184 16.45 22.15 -4.87
C ASP A 184 16.50 23.01 -6.16
N ASP A 185 15.40 23.12 -6.88
CA ASP A 185 15.29 23.87 -8.12
C ASP A 185 14.17 24.91 -8.07
N SER A 186 14.20 25.84 -9.02
CA SER A 186 13.22 26.94 -9.13
C SER A 186 11.93 26.54 -9.86
N LEU A 187 11.67 25.24 -10.03
CA LEU A 187 10.51 24.73 -10.78
C LEU A 187 9.27 24.52 -9.90
N GLY A 188 9.36 24.81 -8.61
CA GLY A 188 8.30 24.61 -7.62
C GLY A 188 8.45 23.29 -6.86
N GLY A 189 7.33 22.80 -6.30
CA GLY A 189 7.32 21.57 -5.53
C GLY A 189 7.54 21.77 -4.02
N ASP A 190 7.70 23.03 -3.57
CA ASP A 190 7.76 23.37 -2.15
C ASP A 190 6.46 22.95 -1.44
N GLY A 191 6.57 22.66 -0.15
CA GLY A 191 5.42 22.17 0.60
C GLY A 191 5.49 22.45 2.10
N ALA A 192 4.37 22.27 2.74
CA ALA A 192 4.25 22.34 4.19
C ALA A 192 3.21 21.34 4.68
N ARG A 193 3.37 20.89 5.93
CA ARG A 193 2.44 19.99 6.59
C ARG A 193 2.29 20.39 8.05
N VAL A 194 1.05 20.33 8.54
CA VAL A 194 0.73 20.50 9.95
C VAL A 194 -0.25 19.41 10.36
N ALA A 195 -0.09 18.89 11.57
CA ALA A 195 -1.01 17.92 12.14
C ALA A 195 -1.11 18.10 13.65
N ALA A 196 -2.26 17.77 14.20
CA ALA A 196 -2.49 17.74 15.64
C ALA A 196 -3.40 16.57 15.98
N ARG A 197 -3.13 15.91 17.12
CA ARG A 197 -3.92 14.84 17.69
C ARG A 197 -4.04 14.99 19.20
N ALA A 198 -5.24 14.75 19.72
CA ALA A 198 -5.50 14.66 21.15
C ALA A 198 -6.21 13.34 21.42
N GLU A 199 -5.74 12.59 22.43
CA GLU A 199 -6.32 11.32 22.78
C GLU A 199 -6.25 11.05 24.28
N GLY A 200 -7.27 10.34 24.83
CA GLY A 200 -7.27 10.03 26.24
C GLY A 200 -8.62 9.53 26.77
N PRO A 201 -8.71 9.32 28.09
CA PRO A 201 -9.95 8.87 28.73
C PRO A 201 -10.93 10.04 28.97
N LEU A 202 -12.22 9.82 28.66
CA LEU A 202 -13.33 10.68 29.08
C LEU A 202 -14.05 10.14 30.34
N GLY A 203 -13.37 9.31 31.13
CA GLY A 203 -13.87 8.64 32.31
C GLY A 203 -13.46 7.17 32.33
N ALA A 204 -14.01 6.38 33.23
CA ALA A 204 -13.58 5.00 33.41
C ALA A 204 -13.90 4.08 32.22
N ALA A 205 -15.01 4.34 31.51
CA ALA A 205 -15.49 3.47 30.43
C ALA A 205 -15.28 4.07 29.02
N TRP A 206 -14.92 5.33 28.88
CA TRP A 206 -14.82 6.02 27.60
C TRP A 206 -13.40 6.46 27.29
N ARG A 207 -12.98 6.26 26.06
CA ARG A 207 -11.75 6.83 25.49
C ARG A 207 -12.08 7.50 24.16
N VAL A 208 -11.34 8.55 23.84
CA VAL A 208 -11.53 9.34 22.62
C VAL A 208 -10.17 9.68 22.00
N ALA A 209 -10.16 9.76 20.69
CA ALA A 209 -9.08 10.37 19.93
C ALA A 209 -9.68 11.28 18.86
N ALA A 210 -9.12 12.46 18.70
CA ALA A 210 -9.45 13.40 17.63
C ALA A 210 -8.18 13.90 16.97
N SER A 211 -8.16 13.98 15.65
CA SER A 211 -7.02 14.46 14.88
C SER A 211 -7.45 15.36 13.72
N VAL A 212 -6.55 16.26 13.34
CA VAL A 212 -6.64 17.10 12.16
C VAL A 212 -5.28 17.17 11.49
N ALA A 213 -5.26 17.19 10.16
CA ALA A 213 -4.03 17.35 9.39
C ALA A 213 -4.29 18.17 8.12
N GLU A 214 -3.31 19.00 7.74
CA GLU A 214 -3.27 19.68 6.46
C GLU A 214 -1.89 19.49 5.82
N THR A 215 -1.87 19.13 4.54
CA THR A 215 -0.67 19.05 3.71
C THR A 215 -0.88 19.90 2.47
N TRP A 216 0.08 20.75 2.16
CA TRP A 216 0.09 21.55 0.94
C TRP A 216 1.40 21.29 0.19
N ARG A 217 1.32 21.22 -1.14
CA ARG A 217 2.47 21.14 -2.04
C ARG A 217 2.20 21.94 -3.30
N GLU A 218 3.13 22.79 -3.67
CA GLU A 218 3.13 23.50 -4.94
C GLU A 218 3.23 22.55 -6.13
N ALA A 219 2.69 22.95 -7.28
CA ALA A 219 2.90 22.21 -8.51
C ALA A 219 4.36 22.33 -8.96
N LEU A 220 4.94 21.20 -9.40
CA LEU A 220 6.26 21.17 -10.02
C LEU A 220 6.11 21.41 -11.51
N ALA A 221 6.79 22.43 -12.03
CA ALA A 221 6.77 22.73 -13.46
C ALA A 221 7.61 21.74 -14.25
N LEU A 222 7.20 21.46 -15.49
CA LEU A 222 7.96 20.65 -16.43
C LEU A 222 9.20 21.42 -16.88
N LYS A 223 10.38 20.82 -16.78
CA LYS A 223 11.68 21.48 -17.07
C LYS A 223 11.77 22.00 -18.51
N GLU A 224 11.28 21.25 -19.49
CA GLU A 224 11.31 21.59 -20.91
C GLU A 224 10.32 22.70 -21.28
N ASP A 225 9.21 22.82 -20.56
CA ASP A 225 8.21 23.87 -20.74
C ASP A 225 7.58 24.25 -19.39
N PRO A 226 8.17 25.20 -18.63
CA PRO A 226 7.70 25.56 -17.29
C PRO A 226 6.27 26.10 -17.19
N ARG A 227 5.60 26.31 -18.32
CA ARG A 227 4.16 26.61 -18.35
C ARG A 227 3.28 25.39 -18.11
N LEU A 228 3.85 24.17 -18.21
CA LEU A 228 3.18 22.90 -17.99
C LEU A 228 3.60 22.32 -16.63
N THR A 229 2.72 21.50 -16.07
CA THR A 229 2.96 20.83 -14.79
C THR A 229 3.48 19.41 -15.04
N GLU A 230 4.60 19.07 -14.41
CA GLU A 230 5.13 17.71 -14.30
C GLU A 230 4.46 16.94 -13.15
N LEU A 231 4.36 17.57 -11.98
CA LEU A 231 3.74 16.99 -10.78
C LEU A 231 2.65 17.94 -10.25
N GLU A 232 1.41 17.46 -10.14
CA GLU A 232 0.26 18.24 -9.67
C GLU A 232 0.56 18.93 -8.33
N GLY A 233 0.19 20.20 -8.19
CA GLY A 233 0.04 20.83 -6.91
C GLY A 233 -1.13 20.22 -6.16
N ARG A 234 -1.06 20.16 -4.82
CA ARG A 234 -2.14 19.59 -4.01
C ARG A 234 -2.27 20.25 -2.65
N ARG A 235 -3.49 20.30 -2.17
CA ARG A 235 -3.83 20.65 -0.79
C ARG A 235 -4.75 19.59 -0.23
N LYS A 236 -4.32 18.91 0.82
CA LYS A 236 -5.09 17.87 1.52
C LYS A 236 -5.44 18.35 2.91
N ARG A 237 -6.68 18.16 3.33
CA ARG A 237 -7.16 18.39 4.68
C ARG A 237 -7.86 17.14 5.16
N GLY A 238 -7.65 16.75 6.40
CA GLY A 238 -8.30 15.60 7.00
C GLY A 238 -8.62 15.82 8.46
N ALA A 239 -9.69 15.18 8.90
CA ALA A 239 -10.06 15.11 10.31
C ALA A 239 -10.54 13.70 10.64
N ALA A 240 -10.26 13.24 11.87
CA ALA A 240 -10.76 11.97 12.37
C ALA A 240 -11.25 12.12 13.82
N LEU A 241 -12.30 11.39 14.14
CA LEU A 241 -12.85 11.23 15.49
C LEU A 241 -13.09 9.75 15.76
N GLN A 242 -12.50 9.25 16.82
CA GLN A 242 -12.65 7.86 17.24
C GLN A 242 -13.06 7.83 18.70
N THR A 243 -13.98 6.95 19.05
CA THR A 243 -14.41 6.73 20.43
C THR A 243 -14.49 5.24 20.73
N TRP A 244 -14.14 4.88 21.94
CA TRP A 244 -14.25 3.53 22.47
C TRP A 244 -15.00 3.59 23.78
N TRP A 245 -16.08 2.82 23.84
CA TRP A 245 -16.90 2.68 25.04
C TRP A 245 -16.87 1.24 25.50
N ALA A 246 -16.35 1.02 26.69
CA ALA A 246 -16.30 -0.28 27.35
C ALA A 246 -17.33 -0.28 28.52
N PRO A 247 -18.62 -0.58 28.26
CA PRO A 247 -19.68 -0.51 29.28
C PRO A 247 -19.47 -1.52 30.40
N GLU A 248 -18.87 -2.65 30.08
CA GLU A 248 -18.56 -3.73 31.01
C GLU A 248 -17.33 -4.50 30.54
N ALA A 249 -16.75 -5.29 31.43
CA ALA A 249 -15.56 -6.09 31.11
C ALA A 249 -15.85 -7.05 29.95
N GLY A 250 -14.95 -7.08 28.97
CA GLY A 250 -15.08 -7.94 27.80
C GLY A 250 -15.96 -7.37 26.67
N HIS A 251 -16.61 -6.23 26.84
CA HIS A 251 -17.42 -5.61 25.79
C HIS A 251 -16.88 -4.22 25.45
N GLU A 252 -16.70 -3.95 24.15
CA GLU A 252 -16.24 -2.66 23.62
C GLU A 252 -17.07 -2.26 22.40
N ILE A 253 -17.54 -1.02 22.38
CA ILE A 253 -18.17 -0.39 21.22
C ILE A 253 -17.23 0.68 20.71
N GLU A 254 -16.88 0.59 19.43
CA GLU A 254 -15.98 1.50 18.72
C GLU A 254 -16.80 2.29 17.69
N PHE A 255 -16.67 3.61 17.72
CA PHE A 255 -17.11 4.49 16.65
C PHE A 255 -15.87 5.16 16.04
N ASP A 256 -15.77 5.18 14.69
CA ASP A 256 -14.71 5.85 13.94
C ASP A 256 -15.34 6.63 12.79
N TYR A 257 -14.99 7.91 12.69
CA TYR A 257 -15.39 8.75 11.56
C TYR A 257 -14.18 9.55 11.07
N ARG A 258 -13.94 9.51 9.76
CA ARG A 258 -12.88 10.22 9.06
C ARG A 258 -13.48 10.96 7.88
N ALA A 259 -13.03 12.20 7.69
CA ALA A 259 -13.37 13.01 6.52
C ALA A 259 -12.10 13.66 5.98
N GLY A 260 -12.01 13.80 4.67
CA GLY A 260 -10.90 14.45 4.01
C GLY A 260 -11.31 15.10 2.70
N GLU A 261 -10.73 16.28 2.45
CA GLU A 261 -10.86 17.05 1.21
C GLU A 261 -9.48 17.16 0.57
N GLU A 262 -9.43 17.09 -0.76
CA GLU A 262 -8.20 17.28 -1.50
C GLU A 262 -8.46 18.04 -2.79
N ASP A 263 -7.74 19.15 -2.96
CA ASP A 263 -7.67 19.90 -4.20
C ASP A 263 -6.35 19.61 -4.92
N ARG A 264 -6.40 19.35 -6.22
CA ARG A 264 -5.24 19.19 -7.10
C ARG A 264 -5.34 20.12 -8.29
N TRP A 265 -4.24 20.76 -8.64
CA TRP A 265 -4.18 21.69 -9.79
C TRP A 265 -2.97 21.40 -10.66
N ALA A 266 -3.17 21.55 -11.97
CA ALA A 266 -2.13 21.34 -12.97
C ALA A 266 -2.41 22.17 -14.22
N ASN A 267 -1.34 22.67 -14.85
CA ASN A 267 -1.37 23.22 -16.18
C ASN A 267 -1.06 22.12 -17.20
N ALA A 268 -1.98 21.85 -18.09
CA ALA A 268 -1.85 20.83 -19.12
C ALA A 268 -2.04 21.44 -20.51
N ARG A 269 -1.60 20.73 -21.55
CA ARG A 269 -1.78 21.14 -22.95
C ARG A 269 -2.86 20.29 -23.63
N GLU A 270 -3.73 20.92 -24.41
CA GLU A 270 -4.70 20.20 -25.25
C GLU A 270 -3.96 19.26 -26.20
N ARG A 271 -4.44 18.03 -26.32
CA ARG A 271 -3.83 16.99 -27.17
C ARG A 271 -4.08 17.22 -28.66
N SER A 272 -5.12 17.99 -29.03
CA SER A 272 -5.52 18.26 -30.41
C SER A 272 -5.97 19.71 -30.56
N GLY A 273 -6.25 20.15 -31.79
CA GLY A 273 -6.70 21.51 -32.11
C GLY A 273 -5.59 22.54 -31.92
N ALA A 274 -5.90 23.65 -31.28
CA ALA A 274 -4.98 24.76 -31.07
C ALA A 274 -3.87 24.51 -30.07
N ARG A 275 -3.88 23.33 -29.39
CA ARG A 275 -2.90 22.91 -28.37
C ARG A 275 -2.70 23.97 -27.28
N ARG A 276 -3.77 24.63 -26.88
CA ARG A 276 -3.77 25.64 -25.82
C ARG A 276 -3.38 25.02 -24.49
N ILE A 277 -2.71 25.80 -23.66
CA ILE A 277 -2.47 25.45 -22.25
C ILE A 277 -3.76 25.81 -21.49
N TYR A 278 -4.15 24.92 -20.58
CA TYR A 278 -5.30 25.09 -19.71
C TYR A 278 -4.96 24.63 -18.31
N GLU A 279 -5.63 25.22 -17.34
CA GLU A 279 -5.60 24.78 -15.95
C GLU A 279 -6.67 23.71 -15.72
N SER A 280 -6.29 22.64 -15.04
CA SER A 280 -7.16 21.57 -14.57
C SER A 280 -7.19 21.57 -13.04
N LEU A 281 -8.38 21.60 -12.47
CA LEU A 281 -8.62 21.47 -11.03
C LEU A 281 -9.39 20.18 -10.76
N THR A 282 -8.87 19.33 -9.88
CA THR A 282 -9.55 18.10 -9.40
C THR A 282 -9.85 18.26 -7.92
N ALA A 283 -11.13 18.18 -7.55
CA ALA A 283 -11.58 18.13 -6.16
C ALA A 283 -11.97 16.71 -5.79
N ILE A 284 -11.55 16.26 -4.62
CA ILE A 284 -11.72 14.89 -4.11
C ILE A 284 -12.19 14.98 -2.66
N ASP A 285 -13.40 14.51 -2.40
CA ASP A 285 -13.97 14.40 -1.08
C ASP A 285 -14.00 12.94 -0.64
N ARG A 286 -13.56 12.67 0.59
CA ARG A 286 -13.51 11.31 1.16
C ARG A 286 -14.18 11.29 2.52
N SER A 287 -14.97 10.25 2.79
CA SER A 287 -15.52 9.99 4.11
C SER A 287 -15.55 8.50 4.42
N HIS A 288 -15.23 8.16 5.65
CA HIS A 288 -15.31 6.81 6.19
C HIS A 288 -15.93 6.85 7.57
N GLY A 289 -16.97 6.05 7.79
CA GLY A 289 -17.63 5.95 9.08
C GLY A 289 -17.87 4.50 9.46
N SER A 290 -17.63 4.14 10.72
CA SER A 290 -17.84 2.79 11.22
C SER A 290 -18.36 2.75 12.63
N LEU A 291 -19.19 1.72 12.92
CA LEU A 291 -19.60 1.31 14.24
C LEU A 291 -19.30 -0.18 14.42
N ALA A 292 -18.57 -0.53 15.47
CA ALA A 292 -18.20 -1.90 15.74
C ALA A 292 -18.48 -2.27 17.20
N TRP A 293 -18.95 -3.49 17.41
CA TRP A 293 -19.08 -4.11 18.71
C TRP A 293 -18.13 -5.32 18.79
N ARG A 294 -17.26 -5.30 19.78
CA ARG A 294 -16.34 -6.39 20.12
C ARG A 294 -16.74 -7.00 21.44
N ALA A 295 -16.76 -8.30 21.52
CA ALA A 295 -17.02 -9.00 22.77
C ALA A 295 -16.03 -10.15 23.00
N GLN A 296 -15.66 -10.32 24.28
CA GLN A 296 -14.91 -11.46 24.78
C GLN A 296 -15.88 -12.26 25.64
N TRP A 297 -16.13 -13.51 25.28
CA TRP A 297 -17.10 -14.35 25.94
C TRP A 297 -16.41 -15.25 26.98
N ALA A 298 -16.87 -15.16 28.21
CA ALA A 298 -16.42 -16.09 29.24
C ALA A 298 -16.88 -17.52 28.90
N GLY A 299 -15.98 -18.50 29.07
CA GLY A 299 -16.31 -19.88 28.81
C GLY A 299 -15.10 -20.72 28.38
N PRO A 300 -15.27 -22.03 28.20
CA PRO A 300 -14.16 -22.94 27.91
C PRO A 300 -13.51 -22.70 26.54
N TRP A 301 -14.21 -22.06 25.62
CA TRP A 301 -13.73 -21.81 24.26
C TRP A 301 -13.06 -20.46 24.07
N GLN A 302 -12.93 -19.65 25.13
CA GLN A 302 -12.32 -18.30 25.06
C GLN A 302 -12.78 -17.52 23.80
N ALA A 303 -14.08 -17.56 23.55
CA ALA A 303 -14.61 -17.03 22.30
C ALA A 303 -14.57 -15.49 22.25
N SER A 304 -14.32 -14.94 21.09
CA SER A 304 -14.44 -13.51 20.83
C SER A 304 -15.31 -13.27 19.59
N SER A 305 -16.06 -12.19 19.59
CA SER A 305 -16.86 -11.79 18.45
C SER A 305 -16.63 -10.34 18.06
N LEU A 306 -16.81 -10.06 16.77
CA LEU A 306 -16.84 -8.74 16.18
C LEU A 306 -18.08 -8.65 15.29
N LEU A 307 -18.90 -7.64 15.50
CA LEU A 307 -19.95 -7.22 14.57
C LEU A 307 -19.69 -5.76 14.22
N ARG A 308 -19.63 -5.43 12.93
CA ARG A 308 -19.43 -4.05 12.51
C ARG A 308 -20.21 -3.69 11.26
N ALA A 309 -20.62 -2.41 11.20
CA ALA A 309 -21.18 -1.79 10.02
C ALA A 309 -20.33 -0.56 9.67
N TYR A 310 -20.00 -0.38 8.40
CA TYR A 310 -19.21 0.74 7.96
C TYR A 310 -19.51 1.15 6.52
N THR A 311 -19.12 2.37 6.20
CA THR A 311 -19.24 2.93 4.86
C THR A 311 -17.97 3.69 4.50
N SER A 312 -17.59 3.65 3.23
CA SER A 312 -16.57 4.52 2.64
C SER A 312 -17.14 5.19 1.39
N ARG A 313 -16.85 6.48 1.20
CA ARG A 313 -17.29 7.24 0.04
C ARG A 313 -16.16 8.09 -0.50
N VAL A 314 -16.06 8.17 -1.82
CA VAL A 314 -15.18 9.07 -2.55
C VAL A 314 -15.98 9.75 -3.64
N ASP A 315 -15.96 11.09 -3.64
CA ASP A 315 -16.56 11.93 -4.67
C ASP A 315 -15.43 12.66 -5.40
N VAL A 316 -15.39 12.56 -6.72
CA VAL A 316 -14.33 13.17 -7.55
C VAL A 316 -14.95 14.00 -8.65
N SER A 317 -14.54 15.27 -8.72
CA SER A 317 -14.88 16.17 -9.81
C SER A 317 -13.62 16.77 -10.44
N ASN A 318 -13.69 17.10 -11.73
CA ASN A 318 -12.59 17.77 -12.44
C ASN A 318 -13.15 18.91 -13.29
N THR A 319 -12.56 20.09 -13.17
CA THR A 319 -12.91 21.27 -13.97
C THR A 319 -11.71 21.75 -14.78
N ARG A 320 -11.97 22.45 -15.90
CA ARG A 320 -10.95 23.00 -16.79
C ARG A 320 -11.34 24.40 -17.26
N ASN A 321 -10.37 25.29 -17.35
CA ASN A 321 -10.61 26.67 -17.77
C ASN A 321 -10.60 26.91 -19.30
N ASN A 322 -10.49 25.86 -20.12
CA ASN A 322 -10.47 25.93 -21.58
C ASN A 322 -11.85 25.84 -22.24
N GLY A 323 -12.92 25.88 -21.46
CA GLY A 323 -14.32 25.77 -21.96
C GLY A 323 -14.78 24.34 -22.23
N VAL A 324 -13.95 23.33 -21.93
CA VAL A 324 -14.36 21.92 -21.93
C VAL A 324 -15.19 21.70 -20.68
N ALA A 325 -16.36 21.07 -20.81
CA ALA A 325 -17.20 20.71 -19.66
C ALA A 325 -16.40 19.91 -18.62
N ALA A 326 -16.75 20.09 -17.35
CA ALA A 326 -16.20 19.29 -16.28
C ALA A 326 -16.21 17.82 -16.66
N LEU A 327 -15.13 17.10 -16.34
CA LEU A 327 -15.15 15.65 -16.43
C LEU A 327 -16.25 15.14 -15.49
N ARG A 328 -17.00 14.17 -16.00
CA ARG A 328 -18.16 13.58 -15.37
C ARG A 328 -17.84 13.17 -13.93
N PRO A 329 -18.71 13.44 -12.96
CA PRO A 329 -18.48 13.03 -11.58
C PRO A 329 -18.28 11.51 -11.51
N ASN A 330 -17.37 11.08 -10.66
CA ASN A 330 -17.20 9.70 -10.29
C ASN A 330 -17.38 9.62 -8.76
N ASN A 331 -18.56 9.20 -8.34
CA ASN A 331 -18.89 9.06 -6.93
C ASN A 331 -19.00 7.58 -6.62
N PHE A 332 -18.17 7.13 -5.71
CA PHE A 332 -18.10 5.72 -5.32
C PHE A 332 -18.42 5.58 -3.84
N ALA A 333 -19.27 4.61 -3.49
CA ALA A 333 -19.60 4.30 -2.11
C ALA A 333 -19.70 2.79 -1.89
N ASP A 334 -19.10 2.35 -0.77
CA ASP A 334 -19.31 1.03 -0.19
C ASP A 334 -20.09 1.14 1.12
N ARG A 335 -21.04 0.22 1.34
CA ARG A 335 -21.70 0.01 2.63
C ARG A 335 -21.59 -1.46 2.99
N ILE A 336 -20.99 -1.73 4.14
CA ILE A 336 -20.62 -3.09 4.52
C ILE A 336 -21.11 -3.38 5.93
N VAL A 337 -21.68 -4.59 6.10
CA VAL A 337 -21.96 -5.19 7.40
C VAL A 337 -21.23 -6.52 7.43
N GLU A 338 -20.43 -6.74 8.45
CA GLU A 338 -19.72 -8.01 8.62
C GLU A 338 -19.73 -8.46 10.08
N GLY A 339 -19.69 -9.76 10.26
CA GLY A 339 -19.59 -10.40 11.56
C GLY A 339 -18.52 -11.50 11.57
N GLN A 340 -17.87 -11.66 12.72
CA GLN A 340 -16.85 -12.66 12.95
C GLN A 340 -17.00 -13.25 14.34
N LEU A 341 -16.82 -14.54 14.45
CA LEU A 341 -16.66 -15.28 15.70
C LEU A 341 -15.35 -16.06 15.64
N THR A 342 -14.51 -15.89 16.65
CA THR A 342 -13.29 -16.70 16.84
C THR A 342 -13.42 -17.45 18.14
N ALA A 343 -13.13 -18.74 18.14
CA ALA A 343 -13.19 -19.60 19.32
C ALA A 343 -11.95 -20.48 19.39
N GLN A 344 -11.57 -20.87 20.60
CA GLN A 344 -10.50 -21.83 20.87
C GLN A 344 -11.10 -23.13 21.43
N PRO A 345 -11.56 -24.05 20.56
CA PRO A 345 -12.25 -25.27 21.01
C PRO A 345 -11.32 -26.26 21.72
N GLN A 346 -10.01 -26.15 21.51
CA GLN A 346 -8.97 -26.94 22.16
C GLN A 346 -7.70 -26.08 22.34
N PRO A 347 -6.83 -26.40 23.32
CA PRO A 347 -5.55 -25.73 23.45
C PRO A 347 -4.75 -25.77 22.13
N GLY A 348 -4.21 -24.62 21.70
CA GLY A 348 -3.44 -24.50 20.45
C GLY A 348 -4.25 -24.50 19.16
N GLY A 349 -5.58 -24.64 19.22
CA GLY A 349 -6.45 -24.62 18.03
C GLY A 349 -7.42 -23.43 18.06
N PHE A 350 -7.46 -22.64 16.99
CA PHE A 350 -8.45 -21.57 16.80
C PHE A 350 -9.32 -21.83 15.58
N VAL A 351 -10.60 -21.49 15.70
CA VAL A 351 -11.52 -21.52 14.58
C VAL A 351 -12.18 -20.14 14.49
N THR A 352 -12.07 -19.54 13.32
CA THR A 352 -12.69 -18.24 13.00
C THR A 352 -13.70 -18.45 11.89
N GLY A 353 -14.94 -18.02 12.08
CA GLY A 353 -15.97 -18.01 11.05
C GLY A 353 -16.61 -16.63 10.97
N GLY A 354 -17.10 -16.27 9.80
CA GLY A 354 -17.73 -14.97 9.64
C GLY A 354 -18.52 -14.82 8.34
N PHE A 355 -19.17 -13.68 8.24
CA PHE A 355 -19.94 -13.26 7.06
C PHE A 355 -19.64 -11.82 6.68
N GLU A 356 -19.93 -11.47 5.44
CA GLU A 356 -19.87 -10.13 4.89
C GLU A 356 -21.06 -9.89 3.96
N VAL A 357 -21.71 -8.75 4.08
CA VAL A 357 -22.70 -8.23 3.13
C VAL A 357 -22.23 -6.84 2.72
N ARG A 358 -21.93 -6.63 1.44
CA ARG A 358 -21.42 -5.39 0.88
C ARG A 358 -22.34 -4.90 -0.23
N LYS A 359 -22.76 -3.67 -0.17
CA LYS A 359 -23.40 -2.97 -1.27
C LYS A 359 -22.43 -1.93 -1.84
N GLU A 360 -21.99 -2.17 -3.06
CA GLU A 360 -21.15 -1.27 -3.85
C GLU A 360 -22.04 -0.38 -4.72
N GLN A 361 -21.72 0.91 -4.83
CA GLN A 361 -22.47 1.88 -5.62
C GLN A 361 -21.52 2.81 -6.38
N LEU A 362 -21.82 3.07 -7.64
CA LEU A 362 -21.08 3.97 -8.51
C LEU A 362 -22.03 4.92 -9.25
N GLU A 363 -21.78 6.23 -9.15
CA GLU A 363 -22.38 7.25 -9.99
C GLU A 363 -21.35 7.69 -11.03
N ASN A 364 -21.68 7.50 -12.31
CA ASN A 364 -20.84 7.87 -13.45
C ASN A 364 -21.71 8.04 -14.70
N ASP A 365 -21.59 9.16 -15.38
CA ASP A 365 -22.40 9.47 -16.58
C ASP A 365 -22.20 8.49 -17.75
N GLY A 366 -21.13 7.71 -17.77
CA GLY A 366 -20.91 6.66 -18.74
C GLY A 366 -21.80 5.43 -18.55
N LEU A 367 -22.42 5.30 -17.36
CA LEU A 367 -23.34 4.20 -17.04
C LEU A 367 -24.77 4.51 -17.53
N PRO A 368 -25.55 3.50 -17.86
CA PRO A 368 -26.99 3.66 -18.15
C PRO A 368 -27.70 4.30 -16.97
N GLY A 369 -28.39 5.42 -17.19
CA GLY A 369 -29.06 6.16 -16.12
C GLY A 369 -28.12 6.83 -15.11
N GLY A 370 -26.79 6.85 -15.37
CA GLY A 370 -25.81 7.55 -14.56
C GLY A 370 -25.38 6.82 -13.28
N HIS A 371 -25.86 5.60 -13.00
CA HIS A 371 -25.52 4.87 -11.78
C HIS A 371 -25.51 3.36 -12.00
N SER A 372 -24.78 2.64 -11.15
CA SER A 372 -24.80 1.18 -11.05
C SER A 372 -24.54 0.76 -9.61
N ASP A 373 -25.10 -0.37 -9.20
CA ASP A 373 -24.82 -0.97 -7.90
C ASP A 373 -24.75 -2.49 -8.00
N ALA A 374 -24.09 -3.12 -7.02
CA ALA A 374 -24.03 -4.56 -6.87
C ALA A 374 -24.03 -4.97 -5.40
N LEU A 375 -24.71 -6.09 -5.11
CA LEU A 375 -24.70 -6.74 -3.81
C LEU A 375 -23.70 -7.90 -3.82
N HIS A 376 -22.80 -7.89 -2.85
CA HIS A 376 -21.86 -8.96 -2.56
C HIS A 376 -22.22 -9.60 -1.22
N GLN A 377 -22.21 -10.91 -1.15
CA GLN A 377 -22.45 -11.69 0.06
C GLN A 377 -21.36 -12.74 0.21
N ALA A 378 -20.86 -12.93 1.42
CA ALA A 378 -19.84 -13.94 1.65
C ALA A 378 -19.99 -14.64 3.00
N LEU A 379 -19.55 -15.87 3.03
CA LEU A 379 -19.34 -16.68 4.23
C LEU A 379 -17.92 -17.22 4.20
N TYR A 380 -17.23 -17.23 5.34
CA TYR A 380 -15.90 -17.79 5.44
C TYR A 380 -15.67 -18.53 6.75
N ALA A 381 -14.75 -19.48 6.71
CA ALA A 381 -14.24 -20.17 7.89
C ALA A 381 -12.74 -20.42 7.72
N GLN A 382 -11.98 -20.27 8.80
CA GLN A 382 -10.55 -20.56 8.88
C GLN A 382 -10.27 -21.25 10.21
N GLY A 383 -9.44 -22.30 10.18
CA GLY A 383 -8.93 -22.97 11.36
C GLY A 383 -7.40 -22.85 11.43
N GLU A 384 -6.90 -22.73 12.64
CA GLU A 384 -5.48 -22.83 12.99
C GLU A 384 -5.34 -24.04 13.89
N PHE A 385 -4.51 -25.01 13.52
CA PHE A 385 -4.41 -26.31 14.18
C PHE A 385 -2.95 -26.65 14.45
N ASP A 386 -2.61 -26.88 15.71
CA ASP A 386 -1.32 -27.44 16.10
C ASP A 386 -1.28 -28.92 15.68
N LEU A 387 -0.63 -29.23 14.55
CA LEU A 387 -0.42 -30.60 14.09
C LEU A 387 0.64 -31.32 14.94
N ALA A 388 1.57 -30.54 15.49
CA ALA A 388 2.61 -30.96 16.45
C ALA A 388 3.05 -29.70 17.22
N PRO A 389 3.78 -29.84 18.35
CA PRO A 389 4.19 -28.71 19.20
C PRO A 389 4.91 -27.56 18.47
N ALA A 390 5.51 -27.85 17.32
CA ALA A 390 6.26 -26.87 16.53
C ALA A 390 5.69 -26.69 15.11
N LEU A 391 4.53 -27.27 14.80
CA LEU A 391 3.96 -27.28 13.44
C LEU A 391 2.49 -26.86 13.47
N VAL A 392 2.19 -25.71 12.90
CA VAL A 392 0.85 -25.15 12.83
C VAL A 392 0.34 -25.19 11.39
N LEU A 393 -0.85 -25.70 11.18
CA LEU A 393 -1.60 -25.63 9.93
C LEU A 393 -2.68 -24.55 10.06
N THR A 394 -2.67 -23.59 9.16
CA THR A 394 -3.82 -22.69 8.93
C THR A 394 -4.52 -23.12 7.65
N ALA A 395 -5.81 -23.42 7.71
CA ALA A 395 -6.61 -23.78 6.54
C ALA A 395 -7.94 -23.03 6.57
N GLY A 396 -8.38 -22.54 5.43
CA GLY A 396 -9.61 -21.76 5.33
C GLY A 396 -10.27 -21.87 3.97
N LEU A 397 -11.55 -21.51 3.96
CA LEU A 397 -12.39 -21.48 2.78
C LEU A 397 -13.36 -20.31 2.86
N ARG A 398 -13.52 -19.57 1.78
CA ARG A 398 -14.53 -18.54 1.62
C ARG A 398 -15.38 -18.82 0.39
N TYR A 399 -16.65 -18.56 0.50
CA TYR A 399 -17.63 -18.52 -0.57
C TYR A 399 -18.13 -17.10 -0.73
N ASP A 400 -18.00 -16.56 -1.92
CA ASP A 400 -18.51 -15.25 -2.33
C ASP A 400 -19.60 -15.43 -3.36
N ARG A 401 -20.68 -14.66 -3.24
CA ARG A 401 -21.75 -14.54 -4.21
C ARG A 401 -21.93 -13.09 -4.61
N ASN A 402 -21.93 -12.83 -5.89
CA ASN A 402 -22.12 -11.51 -6.47
C ASN A 402 -23.22 -11.52 -7.53
N GLU A 403 -24.05 -10.48 -7.56
CA GLU A 403 -25.14 -10.35 -8.52
C GLU A 403 -24.66 -10.21 -9.97
N GLY A 404 -23.46 -9.69 -10.21
CA GLY A 404 -22.94 -9.40 -11.55
C GLY A 404 -22.26 -10.60 -12.23
N PHE A 405 -21.46 -11.39 -11.48
CA PHE A 405 -20.63 -12.46 -12.07
C PHE A 405 -20.82 -13.84 -11.43
N GLY A 406 -21.67 -13.98 -10.41
CA GLY A 406 -22.00 -15.27 -9.80
C GLY A 406 -21.13 -15.61 -8.57
N ASP A 407 -20.74 -16.85 -8.46
CA ASP A 407 -20.18 -17.46 -7.26
C ASP A 407 -18.68 -17.75 -7.41
N VAL A 408 -17.89 -17.49 -6.34
CA VAL A 408 -16.45 -17.78 -6.30
C VAL A 408 -16.09 -18.46 -4.98
N TRP A 409 -15.20 -19.46 -5.04
CA TRP A 409 -14.63 -20.15 -3.88
C TRP A 409 -13.15 -19.80 -3.72
N SER A 410 -12.73 -19.41 -2.51
CA SER A 410 -11.36 -19.05 -2.21
C SER A 410 -10.78 -19.94 -1.10
N PRO A 411 -10.20 -21.11 -1.44
CA PRO A 411 -9.49 -21.96 -0.49
C PRO A 411 -8.09 -21.41 -0.20
N ARG A 412 -7.57 -21.71 1.01
CA ARG A 412 -6.20 -21.45 1.42
C ARG A 412 -5.72 -22.50 2.42
N ALA A 413 -4.45 -22.91 2.32
CA ALA A 413 -3.78 -23.73 3.32
C ALA A 413 -2.33 -23.24 3.48
N TYR A 414 -1.88 -23.14 4.72
CA TYR A 414 -0.56 -22.63 5.06
C TYR A 414 0.03 -23.38 6.27
N LEU A 415 1.30 -23.75 6.18
CA LEU A 415 2.04 -24.40 7.25
C LEU A 415 3.11 -23.45 7.80
N VAL A 416 3.23 -23.41 9.12
CA VAL A 416 4.33 -22.75 9.84
C VAL A 416 4.98 -23.80 10.73
N TRP A 417 6.27 -24.04 10.52
CA TRP A 417 7.06 -25.00 11.26
C TRP A 417 8.26 -24.36 11.95
N HIS A 418 8.27 -24.34 13.25
CA HIS A 418 9.41 -23.93 14.07
C HIS A 418 10.40 -25.08 14.16
N ALA A 419 11.23 -25.26 13.12
CA ALA A 419 12.16 -26.38 12.98
C ALA A 419 13.23 -26.41 14.08
N ALA A 420 13.58 -25.25 14.63
CA ALA A 420 14.47 -25.06 15.78
C ALA A 420 14.15 -23.70 16.44
N PRO A 421 14.67 -23.38 17.63
CA PRO A 421 14.35 -22.15 18.35
C PRO A 421 14.51 -20.84 17.56
N GLN A 422 15.40 -20.83 16.56
CA GLN A 422 15.66 -19.66 15.70
C GLN A 422 15.22 -19.88 14.24
N TRP A 423 14.78 -21.08 13.87
CA TRP A 423 14.45 -21.42 12.48
C TRP A 423 12.98 -21.65 12.31
N THR A 424 12.39 -20.89 11.39
CA THR A 424 10.99 -21.05 10.98
C THR A 424 10.94 -21.35 9.50
N VAL A 425 10.23 -22.42 9.13
CA VAL A 425 9.92 -22.77 7.74
C VAL A 425 8.44 -22.50 7.51
N LYS A 426 8.12 -21.81 6.44
CA LYS A 426 6.74 -21.43 6.09
C LYS A 426 6.43 -21.82 4.66
N GLY A 427 5.20 -22.21 4.40
CA GLY A 427 4.77 -22.43 3.04
C GLY A 427 3.28 -22.65 2.93
N GLY A 428 2.72 -22.29 1.80
CA GLY A 428 1.28 -22.39 1.58
C GLY A 428 0.86 -22.26 0.14
N LEU A 429 -0.42 -22.57 -0.04
CA LEU A 429 -1.16 -22.44 -1.29
C LEU A 429 -2.39 -21.58 -1.00
N GLY A 430 -2.79 -20.76 -1.96
CA GLY A 430 -3.98 -19.93 -1.82
C GLY A 430 -4.56 -19.55 -3.17
N HIS A 431 -5.87 -19.45 -3.16
CA HIS A 431 -6.64 -18.91 -4.28
C HIS A 431 -7.17 -17.52 -3.94
N GLY A 432 -7.16 -16.62 -4.90
CA GLY A 432 -7.72 -15.29 -4.78
C GLY A 432 -8.47 -14.87 -6.03
N PHE A 433 -9.35 -13.89 -5.90
CA PHE A 433 -10.08 -13.36 -7.04
C PHE A 433 -10.23 -11.84 -6.96
N LYS A 434 -10.51 -11.23 -8.12
CA LYS A 434 -10.95 -9.85 -8.22
C LYS A 434 -12.17 -9.74 -9.12
N ALA A 435 -13.22 -9.15 -8.59
CA ALA A 435 -14.43 -8.84 -9.31
C ALA A 435 -14.19 -7.83 -10.45
N PRO A 436 -14.86 -7.97 -11.61
CA PRO A 436 -15.00 -6.88 -12.55
C PRO A 436 -15.61 -5.66 -11.88
N SER A 437 -15.15 -4.45 -12.20
CA SER A 437 -15.77 -3.23 -11.67
C SER A 437 -17.15 -3.00 -12.29
N LEU A 438 -17.98 -2.19 -11.61
CA LEU A 438 -19.32 -1.83 -12.08
C LEU A 438 -19.32 -1.21 -13.49
N LYS A 439 -18.25 -0.49 -13.87
CA LYS A 439 -18.04 0.02 -15.22
C LYS A 439 -17.77 -1.09 -16.23
N GLN A 440 -16.85 -2.00 -15.88
CA GLN A 440 -16.39 -3.05 -16.78
C GLN A 440 -17.50 -4.04 -17.13
N ILE A 441 -18.35 -4.41 -16.14
CA ILE A 441 -19.39 -5.40 -16.34
C ILE A 441 -20.70 -4.83 -16.91
N SER A 442 -20.89 -3.50 -16.91
CA SER A 442 -22.10 -2.88 -17.45
C SER A 442 -22.12 -2.93 -18.99
N PRO A 443 -23.07 -3.61 -19.63
CA PRO A 443 -23.06 -3.84 -21.09
C PRO A 443 -23.20 -2.54 -21.89
N ASP A 444 -23.86 -1.54 -21.33
CA ASP A 444 -24.13 -0.27 -22.00
C ASP A 444 -23.21 0.87 -21.50
N TYR A 445 -22.19 0.51 -20.70
CA TYR A 445 -21.19 1.49 -20.28
C TYR A 445 -20.40 2.01 -21.48
N ARG A 446 -20.26 3.34 -21.52
CA ARG A 446 -19.44 4.04 -22.52
C ARG A 446 -18.75 5.26 -21.88
N GLU A 447 -17.44 5.29 -21.94
CA GLU A 447 -16.63 6.42 -21.49
C GLU A 447 -15.66 6.87 -22.57
N ASP A 448 -15.70 8.17 -22.92
CA ASP A 448 -14.72 8.78 -23.80
C ASP A 448 -13.55 9.33 -22.96
N GLU A 449 -12.37 8.72 -23.08
CA GLU A 449 -11.15 9.12 -22.39
C GLU A 449 -10.08 9.57 -23.40
N GLY A 450 -9.89 10.88 -23.50
CA GLY A 450 -9.01 11.47 -24.52
C GLY A 450 -9.46 11.12 -25.94
N PRO A 451 -8.60 10.49 -26.77
CA PRO A 451 -8.98 10.04 -28.11
C PRO A 451 -9.71 8.70 -28.14
N ASN A 452 -9.85 8.02 -27.02
CA ASN A 452 -10.34 6.64 -26.95
C ASN A 452 -11.73 6.57 -26.34
N THR A 453 -12.50 5.55 -26.74
CA THR A 453 -13.81 5.20 -26.15
C THR A 453 -13.73 3.79 -25.57
N TYR A 454 -14.18 3.61 -24.33
CA TYR A 454 -14.21 2.33 -23.63
C TYR A 454 -15.64 1.86 -23.46
N PHE A 455 -15.87 0.57 -23.68
CA PHE A 455 -17.17 -0.09 -23.55
C PHE A 455 -17.09 -1.18 -22.51
N GLY A 456 -18.16 -1.32 -21.71
CA GLY A 456 -18.33 -2.43 -20.79
C GLY A 456 -18.76 -3.74 -21.47
N ASN A 457 -18.67 -4.85 -20.72
CA ASN A 457 -18.96 -6.19 -21.23
C ASN A 457 -19.58 -7.07 -20.12
N ALA A 458 -20.84 -7.42 -20.27
CA ALA A 458 -21.57 -8.24 -19.30
C ALA A 458 -21.10 -9.70 -19.21
N SER A 459 -20.27 -10.16 -20.14
CA SER A 459 -19.75 -11.53 -20.14
C SER A 459 -18.44 -11.71 -19.36
N LEU A 460 -17.95 -10.62 -18.71
CA LEU A 460 -16.73 -10.68 -17.95
C LEU A 460 -16.81 -11.66 -16.77
N GLN A 461 -15.76 -12.45 -16.63
CA GLN A 461 -15.52 -13.30 -15.47
C GLN A 461 -14.58 -12.61 -14.49
N PRO A 462 -14.59 -12.97 -13.20
CA PRO A 462 -13.57 -12.50 -12.26
C PRO A 462 -12.15 -12.84 -12.73
N GLU A 463 -11.19 -11.95 -12.40
CA GLU A 463 -9.78 -12.31 -12.45
C GLU A 463 -9.49 -13.24 -11.28
N GLU A 464 -8.78 -14.34 -11.50
CA GLU A 464 -8.48 -15.36 -10.50
C GLU A 464 -6.98 -15.57 -10.37
N SER A 465 -6.49 -15.90 -9.17
CA SER A 465 -5.08 -16.17 -8.93
C SER A 465 -4.89 -17.42 -8.10
N ASP A 466 -4.10 -18.36 -8.60
CA ASP A 466 -3.55 -19.47 -7.84
C ASP A 466 -2.10 -19.19 -7.48
N ALA A 467 -1.77 -19.26 -6.19
CA ALA A 467 -0.44 -18.94 -5.71
C ALA A 467 0.11 -20.01 -4.77
N ALA A 468 1.42 -20.17 -4.84
CA ALA A 468 2.22 -20.99 -3.94
C ALA A 468 3.40 -20.18 -3.40
N GLU A 469 3.73 -20.35 -2.13
CA GLU A 469 4.93 -19.78 -1.56
C GLU A 469 5.61 -20.74 -0.58
N PHE A 470 6.93 -20.62 -0.48
CA PHE A 470 7.76 -21.37 0.44
C PHE A 470 8.93 -20.51 0.91
N GLY A 471 9.20 -20.52 2.20
CA GLY A 471 10.27 -19.73 2.77
C GLY A 471 10.86 -20.28 4.03
N ILE A 472 12.04 -19.74 4.35
CA ILE A 472 12.78 -20.04 5.56
C ILE A 472 13.16 -18.71 6.23
N GLY A 473 12.97 -18.66 7.54
CA GLY A 473 13.38 -17.54 8.39
C GLY A 473 14.33 -17.99 9.48
N TRP A 474 15.25 -17.10 9.84
CA TRP A 474 16.11 -17.23 11.00
C TRP A 474 16.00 -15.96 11.83
N ASP A 475 15.74 -16.11 13.11
CA ASP A 475 15.51 -14.98 14.00
C ASP A 475 16.28 -15.18 15.33
N SER A 476 17.03 -14.16 15.71
CA SER A 476 17.75 -14.07 16.97
C SER A 476 17.58 -12.67 17.56
N ALA A 477 18.11 -12.42 18.75
CA ALA A 477 18.07 -11.10 19.37
C ALA A 477 18.71 -9.98 18.50
N GLU A 478 19.68 -10.32 17.66
CA GLU A 478 20.48 -9.36 16.91
C GLU A 478 20.18 -9.37 15.42
N VAL A 479 19.82 -10.52 14.87
CA VAL A 479 19.64 -10.70 13.41
C VAL A 479 18.34 -11.43 13.13
N GLY A 480 17.53 -10.87 12.27
CA GLY A 480 16.43 -11.53 11.58
C GLY A 480 16.75 -11.64 10.10
N ALA A 481 16.61 -12.82 9.51
CA ALA A 481 16.81 -13.05 8.09
C ALA A 481 15.68 -13.92 7.54
N GLN A 482 15.25 -13.65 6.32
CA GLN A 482 14.24 -14.48 5.65
C GLN A 482 14.54 -14.61 4.16
N LEU A 483 14.16 -15.75 3.61
CA LEU A 483 14.15 -16.01 2.18
C LEU A 483 12.81 -16.64 1.82
N MET A 484 12.12 -16.08 0.84
CA MET A 484 10.81 -16.54 0.36
C MET A 484 10.83 -16.71 -1.15
N ALA A 485 10.48 -17.88 -1.63
CA ALA A 485 10.17 -18.14 -3.03
C ALA A 485 8.66 -18.10 -3.23
N PHE A 486 8.20 -17.51 -4.32
CA PHE A 486 6.79 -17.43 -4.64
C PHE A 486 6.54 -17.69 -6.14
N TYR A 487 5.35 -18.20 -6.41
CA TYR A 487 4.77 -18.35 -7.75
C TYR A 487 3.30 -18.00 -7.69
N SER A 488 2.83 -17.21 -8.64
CA SER A 488 1.40 -16.90 -8.81
C SER A 488 1.06 -16.96 -10.30
N ARG A 489 -0.05 -17.60 -10.62
CA ARG A 489 -0.69 -17.56 -11.94
C ARG A 489 -1.98 -16.76 -11.81
N VAL A 490 -2.17 -15.79 -12.66
CA VAL A 490 -3.40 -14.98 -12.74
C VAL A 490 -4.09 -15.30 -14.07
N ASP A 491 -5.31 -15.77 -14.00
CA ASP A 491 -6.15 -16.11 -15.14
C ASP A 491 -7.25 -15.05 -15.33
N ASN A 492 -7.81 -14.96 -16.52
CA ASN A 492 -8.94 -14.08 -16.87
C ASN A 492 -8.66 -12.59 -16.65
N LEU A 493 -7.43 -12.12 -16.84
CA LEU A 493 -7.09 -10.70 -16.70
C LEU A 493 -8.03 -9.82 -17.54
N ILE A 494 -8.63 -8.81 -16.94
CA ILE A 494 -9.54 -7.88 -17.61
C ILE A 494 -8.74 -6.71 -18.19
N VAL A 495 -8.69 -6.64 -19.51
CA VAL A 495 -8.00 -5.57 -20.26
C VAL A 495 -8.90 -4.92 -21.29
N PRO A 496 -8.68 -3.64 -21.64
CA PRO A 496 -9.34 -3.01 -22.77
C PRO A 496 -8.70 -3.49 -24.08
N ARG A 497 -9.43 -4.26 -24.90
CA ARG A 497 -8.98 -4.69 -26.23
C ARG A 497 -9.50 -3.75 -27.30
N LEU A 498 -8.63 -3.29 -28.21
CA LEU A 498 -9.02 -2.50 -29.37
C LEU A 498 -9.94 -3.31 -30.30
N ILE A 499 -11.18 -2.87 -30.47
CA ILE A 499 -12.17 -3.51 -31.33
C ILE A 499 -12.34 -2.76 -32.65
N ARG A 500 -12.10 -1.44 -32.67
CA ARG A 500 -12.22 -0.64 -33.89
C ARG A 500 -11.34 0.61 -33.81
N GLN A 501 -10.71 0.95 -34.93
CA GLN A 501 -9.99 2.21 -35.10
C GLN A 501 -10.81 3.15 -36.00
N VAL A 502 -11.11 4.37 -35.52
CA VAL A 502 -11.87 5.38 -36.26
C VAL A 502 -11.01 6.66 -36.35
N GLY A 503 -10.20 6.77 -37.39
CA GLY A 503 -9.20 7.82 -37.50
C GLY A 503 -8.19 7.74 -36.33
N PRO A 504 -7.98 8.86 -35.59
CA PRO A 504 -7.10 8.84 -34.42
C PRO A 504 -7.76 8.24 -33.16
N ARG A 505 -9.04 7.86 -33.21
CA ARG A 505 -9.83 7.38 -32.08
C ARG A 505 -9.88 5.87 -32.04
N GLY A 506 -9.45 5.25 -30.93
CA GLY A 506 -9.59 3.83 -30.65
C GLY A 506 -10.88 3.53 -29.87
N GLU A 507 -11.61 2.51 -30.28
CA GLU A 507 -12.74 1.95 -29.54
C GLU A 507 -12.29 0.64 -28.88
N TYR A 508 -12.50 0.53 -27.56
CA TYR A 508 -12.02 -0.57 -26.74
C TYR A 508 -13.16 -1.24 -26.00
N LEU A 509 -13.17 -2.56 -25.98
CA LEU A 509 -14.08 -3.40 -25.19
C LEU A 509 -13.30 -4.06 -24.07
N PHE A 510 -13.82 -4.03 -22.85
CA PHE A 510 -13.23 -4.84 -21.77
C PHE A 510 -13.46 -6.32 -22.03
N GLU A 511 -12.39 -7.10 -22.01
CA GLU A 511 -12.43 -8.56 -22.22
C GLU A 511 -11.49 -9.26 -21.24
N ASN A 512 -11.86 -10.50 -20.87
CA ASN A 512 -10.92 -11.39 -20.21
C ASN A 512 -9.91 -11.86 -21.24
N ILE A 513 -8.63 -11.65 -20.94
CA ILE A 513 -7.54 -12.24 -21.72
C ILE A 513 -6.98 -13.45 -20.98
N ASP A 514 -6.06 -14.12 -21.62
CA ASP A 514 -5.35 -15.28 -21.15
C ASP A 514 -4.69 -15.06 -19.77
N HIS A 515 -3.67 -15.76 -19.43
CA HIS A 515 -3.05 -15.75 -18.11
C HIS A 515 -1.73 -14.98 -18.09
N ALA A 516 -1.30 -14.61 -16.88
CA ALA A 516 0.03 -14.10 -16.59
C ALA A 516 0.67 -14.87 -15.44
N HIS A 517 1.99 -14.97 -15.45
CA HIS A 517 2.78 -15.63 -14.42
C HIS A 517 3.68 -14.64 -13.71
N PHE A 518 3.74 -14.78 -12.39
CA PHE A 518 4.59 -13.99 -11.50
C PHE A 518 5.37 -14.96 -10.61
N LYS A 519 6.68 -15.00 -10.73
CA LYS A 519 7.54 -15.86 -9.91
C LYS A 519 8.76 -15.10 -9.44
N GLY A 520 9.26 -15.43 -8.26
CA GLY A 520 10.41 -14.71 -7.75
C GLY A 520 10.91 -15.19 -6.40
N LEU A 521 11.91 -14.44 -5.94
CA LEU A 521 12.54 -14.62 -4.64
C LEU A 521 12.55 -13.29 -3.89
N GLU A 522 12.19 -13.32 -2.62
CA GLU A 522 12.30 -12.19 -1.70
C GLU A 522 13.27 -12.57 -0.59
N ALA A 523 14.30 -11.76 -0.37
CA ALA A 523 15.23 -11.89 0.73
C ALA A 523 15.13 -10.66 1.64
N GLY A 524 15.13 -10.85 2.95
CA GLY A 524 15.11 -9.79 3.95
C GLY A 524 16.15 -10.03 5.02
N LEU A 525 16.77 -8.95 5.48
CA LEU A 525 17.74 -8.93 6.58
C LEU A 525 17.44 -7.74 7.48
N ALA A 526 17.28 -8.00 8.77
CA ALA A 526 17.27 -6.99 9.83
C ALA A 526 18.41 -7.30 10.79
N TRP A 527 19.35 -6.38 10.97
CA TRP A 527 20.53 -6.60 11.80
C TRP A 527 20.77 -5.45 12.75
N ARG A 528 20.76 -5.76 14.05
CA ARG A 528 21.12 -4.83 15.13
C ARG A 528 22.59 -4.98 15.46
N LEU A 529 23.34 -3.93 15.24
CA LEU A 529 24.78 -3.87 15.46
C LEU A 529 25.11 -3.18 16.79
N PRO A 530 26.24 -3.49 17.42
CA PRO A 530 26.73 -2.76 18.58
C PRO A 530 26.85 -1.24 18.29
N GLY A 531 26.71 -0.41 19.32
CA GLY A 531 26.85 1.05 19.20
C GLY A 531 25.61 1.76 18.67
N GLY A 532 24.45 1.08 18.67
CA GLY A 532 23.17 1.67 18.28
C GLY A 532 22.91 1.71 16.78
N PHE A 533 23.66 0.97 15.99
CA PHE A 533 23.42 0.83 14.55
C PHE A 533 22.40 -0.27 14.27
N SER A 534 21.59 -0.07 13.22
CA SER A 534 20.75 -1.11 12.63
C SER A 534 20.77 -1.05 11.11
N VAL A 535 20.67 -2.22 10.49
CA VAL A 535 20.63 -2.40 9.04
C VAL A 535 19.36 -3.16 8.71
N ASN A 536 18.54 -2.62 7.82
CA ASN A 536 17.45 -3.35 7.19
C ASN A 536 17.70 -3.36 5.69
N ALA A 537 17.83 -4.55 5.12
CA ALA A 537 18.03 -4.73 3.70
C ALA A 537 17.03 -5.75 3.17
N ASN A 538 16.51 -5.48 1.99
CA ASN A 538 15.65 -6.42 1.29
C ASN A 538 15.98 -6.44 -0.20
N TYR A 539 15.77 -7.58 -0.80
CA TYR A 539 15.97 -7.78 -2.22
C TYR A 539 14.83 -8.62 -2.79
N THR A 540 14.32 -8.21 -3.93
CA THR A 540 13.32 -8.95 -4.68
C THR A 540 13.83 -9.21 -6.10
N TYR A 541 13.83 -10.48 -6.49
CA TYR A 541 13.94 -10.92 -7.88
C TYR A 541 12.55 -11.29 -8.39
N LEU A 542 12.13 -10.73 -9.52
CA LEU A 542 10.81 -10.93 -10.10
C LEU A 542 10.90 -11.26 -11.59
N GLU A 543 10.26 -12.34 -12.00
CA GLU A 543 9.86 -12.58 -13.38
C GLU A 543 8.34 -12.48 -13.51
N ALA A 544 7.89 -11.59 -14.39
CA ALA A 544 6.49 -11.36 -14.70
C ALA A 544 6.29 -11.47 -16.22
N GLU A 545 5.52 -12.48 -16.66
CA GLU A 545 5.37 -12.86 -18.06
C GLU A 545 3.89 -13.09 -18.40
N ASP A 546 3.52 -12.77 -19.64
CA ASP A 546 2.21 -13.11 -20.20
C ASP A 546 2.15 -14.58 -20.66
N SER A 547 1.00 -15.01 -21.22
CA SER A 547 0.78 -16.36 -21.72
C SER A 547 1.68 -16.77 -22.88
N LEU A 548 2.33 -15.82 -23.55
CA LEU A 548 3.30 -16.05 -24.64
C LEU A 548 4.75 -16.07 -24.13
N GLY A 549 4.98 -15.95 -22.82
CA GLY A 549 6.30 -15.86 -22.21
C GLY A 549 6.98 -14.51 -22.45
N GLN A 550 6.23 -13.45 -22.79
CA GLN A 550 6.76 -12.12 -22.95
C GLN A 550 6.72 -11.39 -21.61
N ARG A 551 7.81 -10.69 -21.27
CA ARG A 551 7.87 -9.91 -20.05
C ARG A 551 6.83 -8.80 -20.03
N LEU A 552 6.21 -8.62 -18.88
CA LEU A 552 5.27 -7.53 -18.65
C LEU A 552 6.00 -6.20 -18.43
N GLU A 553 5.44 -5.11 -18.94
CA GLU A 553 6.00 -3.77 -18.76
C GLU A 553 5.90 -3.27 -17.31
N LYS A 554 6.74 -2.30 -16.94
CA LYS A 554 6.71 -1.62 -15.61
C LYS A 554 6.97 -2.55 -14.42
N ARG A 555 7.62 -3.69 -14.64
CA ARG A 555 8.00 -4.65 -13.59
C ARG A 555 9.52 -4.74 -13.55
N PRO A 556 10.19 -4.06 -12.61
CA PRO A 556 11.63 -4.22 -12.42
C PRO A 556 11.93 -5.66 -12.01
N ARG A 557 12.92 -6.29 -12.67
CA ARG A 557 13.34 -7.65 -12.32
C ARG A 557 14.11 -7.68 -11.01
N HIS A 558 14.82 -6.60 -10.71
CA HIS A 558 15.61 -6.45 -9.50
C HIS A 558 15.13 -5.23 -8.71
N SER A 559 14.77 -5.44 -7.46
CA SER A 559 14.46 -4.36 -6.51
C SER A 559 15.27 -4.57 -5.25
N LEU A 560 15.96 -3.52 -4.78
CA LEU A 560 16.70 -3.52 -3.53
C LEU A 560 16.24 -2.34 -2.68
N GLY A 561 15.94 -2.59 -1.41
CA GLY A 561 15.77 -1.60 -0.37
C GLY A 561 16.88 -1.74 0.67
N LEU A 562 17.49 -0.65 1.07
CA LEU A 562 18.50 -0.60 2.13
C LEU A 562 18.16 0.55 3.06
N ARG A 563 18.19 0.27 4.36
CA ARG A 563 17.99 1.25 5.42
C ARG A 563 19.05 1.06 6.48
N LEU A 564 19.79 2.11 6.79
CA LEU A 564 20.83 2.16 7.79
C LEU A 564 20.44 3.19 8.83
N ASP A 565 20.25 2.80 10.08
CA ASP A 565 19.89 3.70 11.16
C ASP A 565 20.95 3.65 12.25
N TRP A 566 21.16 4.79 12.91
CA TRP A 566 22.00 4.93 14.08
C TRP A 566 21.29 5.72 15.16
N ARG A 567 21.37 5.22 16.39
CA ARG A 567 20.75 5.84 17.57
C ARG A 567 21.77 5.95 18.70
N SER A 568 21.97 7.15 19.20
CA SER A 568 22.85 7.39 20.33
C SER A 568 22.42 8.61 21.13
N GLY A 569 22.08 8.42 22.40
CA GLY A 569 21.57 9.48 23.26
C GLY A 569 20.35 10.18 22.63
N PRO A 570 20.36 11.53 22.50
CA PRO A 570 19.23 12.25 21.92
C PRO A 570 19.20 12.27 20.38
N TRP A 571 20.09 11.54 19.71
CA TRP A 571 20.23 11.56 18.26
C TRP A 571 19.75 10.26 17.63
N ARG A 572 18.99 10.39 16.56
CA ARG A 572 18.69 9.32 15.56
C ARG A 572 19.10 9.84 14.20
N THR A 573 19.80 9.06 13.43
CA THR A 573 20.13 9.38 12.04
C THR A 573 19.87 8.16 11.18
N GLY A 574 19.51 8.38 9.93
CA GLY A 574 19.28 7.30 9.01
C GLY A 574 19.61 7.67 7.58
N PHE A 575 19.79 6.63 6.81
CA PHE A 575 20.03 6.65 5.38
C PHE A 575 19.19 5.54 4.76
N ASP A 576 18.47 5.85 3.70
CA ASP A 576 17.73 4.90 2.90
C ASP A 576 18.14 4.95 1.44
N ALA A 577 18.13 3.80 0.79
CA ALA A 577 18.37 3.68 -0.63
C ALA A 577 17.41 2.67 -1.26
N GLN A 578 16.87 3.02 -2.41
CA GLN A 578 16.06 2.15 -3.25
C GLN A 578 16.71 2.04 -4.63
N TYR A 579 16.84 0.80 -5.11
CA TYR A 579 17.29 0.50 -6.45
C TYR A 579 16.26 -0.33 -7.19
N LEU A 580 15.99 0.02 -8.45
CA LEU A 580 15.11 -0.68 -9.37
C LEU A 580 15.86 -0.92 -10.68
N GLY A 581 16.03 -2.18 -11.07
CA GLY A 581 16.83 -2.54 -12.24
C GLY A 581 16.13 -3.51 -13.18
N ASP A 582 16.62 -3.53 -14.43
CA ASP A 582 16.15 -4.38 -15.53
C ASP A 582 14.64 -4.26 -15.76
N GLN A 583 14.16 -3.04 -16.02
CA GLN A 583 12.77 -2.73 -16.33
C GLN A 583 12.58 -2.52 -17.84
N LEU A 584 11.41 -2.98 -18.33
CA LEU A 584 10.96 -2.73 -19.70
C LEU A 584 9.76 -1.79 -19.69
N LEU A 585 9.71 -0.86 -20.66
CA LEU A 585 8.57 0.04 -20.88
C LEU A 585 8.08 -0.04 -22.32
N ALA A 586 6.80 0.27 -22.53
CA ALA A 586 6.23 0.37 -23.86
C ALA A 586 6.94 1.44 -24.69
N SER A 587 7.20 1.14 -25.96
CA SER A 587 7.73 2.11 -26.92
C SER A 587 6.70 3.23 -27.16
N THR A 588 7.19 4.46 -27.42
CA THR A 588 6.34 5.56 -27.89
C THR A 588 5.74 5.32 -29.29
N THR A 589 6.30 4.37 -30.04
CA THR A 589 5.81 3.94 -31.36
C THR A 589 4.93 2.71 -31.20
N PRO A 590 3.66 2.75 -31.54
CA PRO A 590 2.75 1.61 -31.44
C PRO A 590 3.27 0.40 -32.23
N GLY A 591 3.12 -0.81 -31.68
CA GLY A 591 3.51 -2.07 -32.32
C GLY A 591 5.02 -2.39 -32.24
N GLN A 592 5.82 -1.58 -31.61
CA GLN A 592 7.21 -1.92 -31.30
C GLN A 592 7.30 -2.72 -29.99
N PRO A 593 8.29 -3.62 -29.86
CA PRO A 593 8.50 -4.37 -28.62
C PRO A 593 8.83 -3.44 -27.45
N LEU A 594 8.66 -3.95 -26.23
CA LEU A 594 9.05 -3.26 -25.02
C LEU A 594 10.55 -2.91 -25.06
N GLN A 595 10.89 -1.74 -24.56
CA GLN A 595 12.25 -1.20 -24.57
C GLN A 595 12.85 -1.22 -23.16
N PRO A 596 14.13 -1.58 -23.01
CA PRO A 596 14.83 -1.46 -21.74
C PRO A 596 15.02 0.01 -21.39
N VAL A 597 14.89 0.31 -20.10
CA VAL A 597 15.14 1.63 -19.53
C VAL A 597 16.30 1.59 -18.54
N PRO A 598 16.94 2.73 -18.25
CA PRO A 598 18.00 2.79 -17.24
C PRO A 598 17.53 2.33 -15.87
N ASP A 599 18.46 1.76 -15.09
CA ASP A 599 18.24 1.44 -13.70
C ASP A 599 18.07 2.73 -12.88
N LEU A 600 17.19 2.68 -11.89
CA LEU A 600 16.84 3.82 -11.06
C LEU A 600 17.42 3.64 -9.65
N MET A 601 17.98 4.70 -9.08
CA MET A 601 18.46 4.73 -7.71
C MET A 601 18.00 6.01 -7.01
N ARG A 602 17.23 5.85 -5.92
CA ARG A 602 16.79 6.93 -5.05
C ARG A 602 17.46 6.77 -3.69
N VAL A 603 17.92 7.87 -3.12
CA VAL A 603 18.59 7.90 -1.82
C VAL A 603 17.99 9.00 -0.98
N GLY A 604 17.75 8.71 0.30
CA GLY A 604 17.32 9.65 1.33
C GLY A 604 18.25 9.62 2.54
N ALA A 605 18.21 10.67 3.35
CA ALA A 605 18.90 10.73 4.63
C ALA A 605 18.15 11.64 5.59
N TYR A 606 18.25 11.34 6.89
CA TYR A 606 17.65 12.17 7.92
C TYR A 606 18.48 12.20 9.20
N VAL A 607 18.23 13.23 10.01
CA VAL A 607 18.70 13.35 11.38
C VAL A 607 17.56 13.85 12.25
N VAL A 608 17.36 13.20 13.38
CA VAL A 608 16.39 13.58 14.42
C VAL A 608 17.14 13.89 15.69
N ARG A 609 16.78 14.98 16.35
CA ARG A 609 17.28 15.35 17.66
C ARG A 609 16.12 15.45 18.65
N ASP A 610 16.17 14.66 19.70
CA ASP A 610 15.33 14.84 20.89
C ASP A 610 15.82 16.10 21.64
N LEU A 611 14.94 17.09 21.75
CA LEU A 611 15.19 18.36 22.44
C LEU A 611 14.80 18.30 23.91
N GLY A 612 14.25 17.17 24.37
CA GLY A 612 13.65 17.00 25.69
C GLY A 612 12.22 17.55 25.76
N HIS A 613 11.55 17.29 26.89
CA HIS A 613 10.16 17.73 27.14
C HIS A 613 9.15 17.28 26.07
N GLY A 614 9.40 16.13 25.41
CA GLY A 614 8.55 15.60 24.37
C GLY A 614 8.69 16.27 23.01
N LEU A 615 9.72 17.13 22.80
CA LEU A 615 9.98 17.82 21.54
C LEU A 615 11.08 17.12 20.73
N GLU A 616 10.85 16.94 19.45
CA GLU A 616 11.81 16.41 18.48
C GLU A 616 11.96 17.35 17.28
N LEU A 617 13.18 17.57 16.85
CA LEU A 617 13.52 18.30 15.62
C LEU A 617 14.08 17.31 14.60
N THR A 618 13.47 17.25 13.42
CA THR A 618 13.94 16.42 12.29
C THR A 618 14.42 17.31 11.16
N ALA A 619 15.56 16.97 10.57
CA ALA A 619 16.00 17.49 9.27
C ALA A 619 16.28 16.32 8.34
N GLY A 620 15.88 16.42 7.08
CA GLY A 620 16.05 15.34 6.12
C GLY A 620 16.22 15.84 4.70
N VAL A 621 16.64 14.93 3.84
CA VAL A 621 16.73 15.12 2.39
C VAL A 621 16.22 13.87 1.68
N ASP A 622 15.26 14.07 0.80
CA ASP A 622 14.70 13.03 -0.06
C ASP A 622 15.28 13.19 -1.47
N ASN A 623 15.42 12.05 -2.19
CA ASN A 623 15.96 12.02 -3.54
C ASN A 623 17.33 12.76 -3.67
N LEU A 624 18.27 12.44 -2.78
CA LEU A 624 19.62 13.01 -2.77
C LEU A 624 20.34 12.83 -4.12
N THR A 625 20.06 11.75 -4.83
CA THR A 625 20.57 11.45 -6.18
C THR A 625 20.01 12.36 -7.27
N GLN A 626 18.99 13.16 -6.95
CA GLN A 626 18.26 14.02 -7.89
C GLN A 626 17.71 13.25 -9.09
N LEU A 627 17.19 12.04 -8.84
CA LEU A 627 16.57 11.22 -9.88
C LEU A 627 15.36 11.97 -10.49
N ARG A 628 15.39 12.14 -11.82
CA ARG A 628 14.28 12.66 -12.62
C ARG A 628 13.98 11.67 -13.73
N LEU A 629 12.83 11.02 -13.67
CA LEU A 629 12.47 9.94 -14.59
C LEU A 629 12.48 10.39 -16.07
N ALA A 630 12.01 11.59 -16.37
CA ALA A 630 12.00 12.14 -17.73
C ALA A 630 13.41 12.37 -18.29
N GLU A 631 14.40 12.67 -17.43
CA GLU A 631 15.81 12.84 -17.83
C GLU A 631 16.51 11.49 -18.07
N GLU A 632 16.09 10.44 -17.37
CA GLU A 632 16.64 9.10 -17.53
C GLU A 632 16.19 8.44 -18.84
N SER A 633 14.90 8.57 -19.18
CA SER A 633 14.36 8.08 -20.45
C SER A 633 13.02 8.74 -20.78
N PRO A 634 12.76 9.08 -22.06
CA PRO A 634 11.45 9.58 -22.50
C PRO A 634 10.33 8.53 -22.41
N LEU A 635 10.66 7.29 -22.13
CA LEU A 635 9.68 6.22 -21.95
C LEU A 635 9.05 6.24 -20.54
N PHE A 636 9.68 6.87 -19.56
CA PHE A 636 9.07 7.05 -18.25
C PHE A 636 7.91 8.06 -18.34
N THR A 637 6.75 7.62 -17.90
CA THR A 637 5.52 8.43 -17.89
C THR A 637 5.16 8.97 -16.52
N GLY A 638 5.92 8.60 -15.48
CA GLY A 638 5.78 9.09 -14.11
C GLY A 638 6.65 10.33 -13.86
N ALA A 639 6.41 11.00 -12.75
CA ALA A 639 7.24 12.08 -12.23
C ALA A 639 7.79 11.73 -10.85
N GLU A 640 9.01 12.16 -10.57
CA GLU A 640 9.63 12.13 -9.24
C GLU A 640 9.80 13.56 -8.73
N SER A 641 9.58 13.77 -7.43
CA SER A 641 9.96 15.03 -6.79
C SER A 641 11.48 15.23 -6.91
N PRO A 642 11.98 16.43 -7.18
CA PRO A 642 13.40 16.73 -7.17
C PRO A 642 13.99 16.42 -5.79
N ARG A 643 15.30 16.60 -5.63
CA ARG A 643 15.90 16.60 -4.31
C ARG A 643 15.16 17.62 -3.44
N THR A 644 14.64 17.14 -2.30
CA THR A 644 13.77 17.93 -1.43
C THR A 644 14.32 17.91 -0.01
N TRP A 645 14.61 19.07 0.52
CA TRP A 645 14.99 19.26 1.91
C TRP A 645 13.75 19.39 2.77
N ARG A 646 13.78 18.84 3.98
CA ARG A 646 12.68 18.97 4.93
C ARG A 646 13.18 19.28 6.33
N VAL A 647 12.39 20.06 7.06
CA VAL A 647 12.58 20.31 8.49
C VAL A 647 11.23 20.17 9.17
N ALA A 648 11.19 19.38 10.24
CA ALA A 648 9.97 19.16 11.01
C ALA A 648 10.22 19.36 12.51
N LEU A 649 9.26 19.95 13.20
CA LEU A 649 9.20 20.02 14.65
C LEU A 649 7.96 19.21 15.09
N ARG A 650 8.19 18.27 16.00
CA ARG A 650 7.14 17.43 16.59
C ARG A 650 7.15 17.54 18.10
N GLY A 651 5.97 17.63 18.68
CA GLY A 651 5.78 17.61 20.13
C GLY A 651 4.82 16.50 20.55
N ARG A 652 5.14 15.84 21.67
CA ARG A 652 4.30 14.82 22.30
C ARG A 652 4.28 15.01 23.81
N TRP A 653 3.10 15.17 24.40
CA TRP A 653 2.88 15.45 25.81
C TRP A 653 1.84 14.53 26.45
#